data_9240e1f5c0216548c9e196e1b16c8eaa
#
_entry.id   9240e1f5c0216548c9e196e1b16c8eaa
#
_cell.length_a   1.000
_cell.length_b   1.000
_cell.length_c   1.000
_cell.angle_alpha   90.00
_cell.angle_beta   90.00
_cell.angle_gamma   90.00
#
_symmetry.space_group_name_H-M   'P 1'
#
loop_
_entity.id
_entity.type
_entity.pdbx_description
1 polymer ?
#
loop_
_entity_poly.entity_id
_entity_poly.type
_entity_poly.pdbx_seq_one_letter_code
_entity_poly.pdbx_strand_id
1 'polypeptide(L)'
;MSEQRGTIRRVFHWSWNQRHRFLQFGMVGVTGIALNQIVIWLCQEHLYTAIGDLSLRLNLAMATGILIGMTNNFHWNRKWTWKDRYRAEHTPLLKQYIQYCTANWAGILIQVALTNLLVLWMPYLVANLVGIGFASLANFTLNDLWTYRHVRTEGIDPEGAQLERARLALPLLLCGLVLSLCVYIVGLGSLHILSNGDELVYMQITRATAASGHWLPLASEDPAMVNTKPPLLFWQGILSTDWGTHWSLLALRWPSIVWTFATALMTGMLAWRLGGRDILRGVLAALFFLAFFSTFRYGRPFLTNPPETFWVFSCFSVMLWWSPGSFASRLAVPTVLGLLAGCALLTKSFAQLVPILAGLSLWHLSMRGWRWREFATRALPGLLWTSVLALGIFALWFAFDPKPAAIWRHFVVGENVGKMAGGIGSWFEGFLFSGDSVWTLALSWFLNAGLLAFPLFGVAVESWKHRREATREERLLWWWVLAIFLVFCIPAQRSGRYLLEAMPALAVLMALRWHHVGRNAFVLTHVGVLAVLVPIAWLSVTLAREIGIAWFSWWHWPFLAGAMAFAALSIAKPRWTAMCAAPAAMSVYLALTSFLAVFDAPGGAFDERTVAALKGKTLWVPENFRSVAELHRFLLPDTTIRGFASSLDAPPVKSTSVGEYYIVTEPLSSRAPEGAIGCRGQITSRHSPQQIWEMATGRISEHLFCREWIVPVSAPK
;
A
#
# COMPACT_ATOMS: atom_id res chain seq x y z
N MET A 1 18.26 29.63 7.71
CA MET A 1 18.30 28.93 9.03
C MET A 1 17.49 29.62 10.13
N SER A 2 17.30 30.93 10.13
CA SER A 2 16.49 31.65 11.17
C SER A 2 14.97 31.41 11.03
N GLU A 3 14.42 31.27 9.83
CA GLU A 3 12.98 31.02 9.60
C GLU A 3 12.53 29.59 9.90
N GLN A 4 13.39 28.59 9.71
CA GLN A 4 13.06 27.21 10.08
C GLN A 4 12.89 27.03 11.59
N ARG A 5 13.69 27.74 12.39
CA ARG A 5 13.49 27.78 13.86
C ARG A 5 12.17 28.47 14.23
N GLY A 6 11.67 29.38 13.40
CA GLY A 6 10.41 30.09 13.63
C GLY A 6 9.15 29.21 13.46
N THR A 7 9.12 28.27 12.51
CA THR A 7 7.94 27.44 12.25
C THR A 7 7.82 26.30 13.25
N ILE A 8 8.91 25.58 13.53
CA ILE A 8 8.93 24.55 14.59
C ILE A 8 8.63 25.20 15.96
N ARG A 9 9.19 26.38 16.22
CA ARG A 9 8.91 27.13 17.42
C ARG A 9 7.43 27.58 17.50
N ARG A 10 6.79 27.97 16.40
CA ARG A 10 5.35 28.31 16.36
C ARG A 10 4.45 27.10 16.59
N VAL A 11 4.75 25.94 16.00
CA VAL A 11 4.01 24.70 16.27
C VAL A 11 4.22 24.26 17.72
N PHE A 12 5.45 24.34 18.23
CA PHE A 12 5.75 24.04 19.63
C PHE A 12 5.08 25.04 20.60
N HIS A 13 5.09 26.33 20.29
CA HIS A 13 4.38 27.35 21.05
C HIS A 13 2.86 27.17 20.99
N TRP A 14 2.31 26.78 19.84
CA TRP A 14 0.89 26.46 19.74
C TRP A 14 0.53 25.23 20.59
N SER A 15 1.27 24.13 20.48
CA SER A 15 1.08 22.94 21.31
C SER A 15 1.26 23.24 22.81
N TRP A 16 2.25 24.07 23.16
CA TRP A 16 2.50 24.48 24.53
C TRP A 16 1.42 25.40 25.10
N ASN A 17 0.86 26.27 24.28
CA ASN A 17 -0.25 27.14 24.65
C ASN A 17 -1.57 26.36 24.77
N GLN A 18 -1.72 25.24 24.09
CA GLN A 18 -2.90 24.37 24.16
C GLN A 18 -2.80 23.30 25.27
N ARG A 19 -1.68 23.18 25.99
CA ARG A 19 -1.45 22.13 27.01
C ARG A 19 -2.56 22.05 28.06
N HIS A 20 -3.07 23.17 28.51
CA HIS A 20 -4.16 23.21 29.50
C HIS A 20 -5.46 22.65 28.92
N ARG A 21 -5.78 22.96 27.65
CA ARG A 21 -6.94 22.40 26.97
C ARG A 21 -6.78 20.90 26.72
N PHE A 22 -5.57 20.48 26.36
CA PHE A 22 -5.28 19.06 26.15
C PHE A 22 -5.42 18.26 27.46
N LEU A 23 -4.97 18.81 28.57
CA LEU A 23 -5.17 18.22 29.90
C LEU A 23 -6.64 18.16 30.29
N GLN A 24 -7.40 19.25 30.08
CA GLN A 24 -8.85 19.29 30.32
C GLN A 24 -9.58 18.25 29.45
N PHE A 25 -9.20 18.13 28.16
CA PHE A 25 -9.73 17.14 27.26
C PHE A 25 -9.45 15.71 27.74
N GLY A 26 -8.24 15.46 28.23
CA GLY A 26 -7.86 14.17 28.82
C GLY A 26 -8.67 13.84 30.08
N MET A 27 -8.85 14.81 30.98
CA MET A 27 -9.67 14.63 32.20
C MET A 27 -11.13 14.31 31.86
N VAL A 28 -11.72 15.00 30.88
CA VAL A 28 -13.07 14.68 30.39
C VAL A 28 -13.10 13.28 29.81
N GLY A 29 -12.05 12.86 29.07
CA GLY A 29 -11.94 11.51 28.55
C GLY A 29 -11.98 10.44 29.67
N VAL A 30 -11.26 10.66 30.77
CA VAL A 30 -11.25 9.74 31.92
C VAL A 30 -12.65 9.63 32.56
N THR A 31 -13.38 10.75 32.73
CA THR A 31 -14.77 10.69 33.25
C THR A 31 -15.69 9.92 32.34
N GLY A 32 -15.52 10.06 31.02
CA GLY A 32 -16.29 9.29 30.03
C GLY A 32 -16.00 7.79 30.08
N ILE A 33 -14.75 7.39 30.30
CA ILE A 33 -14.37 5.98 30.47
C ILE A 33 -15.03 5.42 31.75
N ALA A 34 -14.95 6.13 32.85
CA ALA A 34 -15.57 5.69 34.11
C ALA A 34 -17.11 5.52 33.96
N LEU A 35 -17.76 6.50 33.34
CA LEU A 35 -19.22 6.41 33.08
C LEU A 35 -19.57 5.28 32.12
N ASN A 36 -18.79 5.08 31.08
CA ASN A 36 -18.97 3.95 30.15
C ASN A 36 -18.93 2.60 30.88
N GLN A 37 -17.95 2.38 31.77
CA GLN A 37 -17.84 1.13 32.53
C GLN A 37 -19.01 0.92 33.48
N ILE A 38 -19.46 1.98 34.18
CA ILE A 38 -20.63 1.93 35.04
C ILE A 38 -21.89 1.54 34.25
N VAL A 39 -22.07 2.14 33.07
CA VAL A 39 -23.24 1.88 32.22
C VAL A 39 -23.20 0.46 31.66
N ILE A 40 -22.03 -0.03 31.20
CA ILE A 40 -21.88 -1.42 30.75
C ILE A 40 -22.27 -2.39 31.86
N TRP A 41 -21.75 -2.16 33.07
CA TRP A 41 -22.09 -2.99 34.23
C TRP A 41 -23.59 -2.95 34.53
N LEU A 42 -24.22 -1.77 34.61
CA LEU A 42 -25.65 -1.62 34.84
C LEU A 42 -26.49 -2.33 33.77
N CYS A 43 -26.12 -2.15 32.49
CA CYS A 43 -26.85 -2.81 31.39
C CYS A 43 -26.67 -4.33 31.47
N GLN A 44 -25.47 -4.81 31.71
CA GLN A 44 -25.15 -6.23 31.72
C GLN A 44 -25.81 -6.95 32.90
N GLU A 45 -25.78 -6.36 34.11
CA GLU A 45 -26.24 -7.03 35.32
C GLU A 45 -27.71 -6.74 35.67
N HIS A 46 -28.28 -5.63 35.21
CA HIS A 46 -29.61 -5.19 35.67
C HIS A 46 -30.61 -4.89 34.56
N LEU A 47 -30.20 -4.22 33.46
CA LEU A 47 -31.16 -3.72 32.47
C LEU A 47 -31.46 -4.71 31.33
N TYR A 48 -30.44 -5.45 30.87
CA TYR A 48 -30.56 -6.35 29.70
C TYR A 48 -30.64 -7.83 30.11
N THR A 49 -30.97 -8.14 31.34
CA THR A 49 -31.06 -9.52 31.87
C THR A 49 -32.08 -10.39 31.13
N ALA A 50 -33.09 -9.79 30.52
CA ALA A 50 -34.10 -10.50 29.72
C ALA A 50 -33.55 -11.05 28.39
N ILE A 51 -32.33 -10.60 27.95
CA ILE A 51 -31.70 -11.08 26.72
C ILE A 51 -30.91 -12.35 27.06
N GLY A 52 -31.39 -13.50 26.57
CA GLY A 52 -30.78 -14.81 26.87
C GLY A 52 -29.43 -15.04 26.17
N ASP A 53 -29.20 -14.43 25.01
CA ASP A 53 -27.90 -14.49 24.30
C ASP A 53 -26.89 -13.56 24.99
N LEU A 54 -25.89 -14.17 25.64
CA LEU A 54 -24.87 -13.45 26.38
C LEU A 54 -24.01 -12.53 25.50
N SER A 55 -23.75 -12.93 24.25
CA SER A 55 -22.97 -12.14 23.30
C SER A 55 -23.74 -10.90 22.83
N LEU A 56 -25.01 -11.06 22.48
CA LEU A 56 -25.89 -9.95 22.10
C LEU A 56 -26.07 -8.97 23.25
N ARG A 57 -26.31 -9.50 24.46
CA ARG A 57 -26.47 -8.72 25.69
C ARG A 57 -25.24 -7.86 25.96
N LEU A 58 -24.03 -8.44 25.88
CA LEU A 58 -22.77 -7.73 26.07
C LEU A 58 -22.56 -6.65 25.00
N ASN A 59 -22.81 -6.96 23.74
CA ASN A 59 -22.66 -6.00 22.64
C ASN A 59 -23.61 -4.81 22.77
N LEU A 60 -24.86 -5.03 23.17
CA LEU A 60 -25.82 -3.95 23.43
C LEU A 60 -25.42 -3.12 24.65
N ALA A 61 -24.94 -3.74 25.73
CA ALA A 61 -24.42 -3.04 26.89
C ALA A 61 -23.22 -2.15 26.54
N MET A 62 -22.28 -2.67 25.73
CA MET A 62 -21.13 -1.91 25.23
C MET A 62 -21.56 -0.74 24.35
N ALA A 63 -22.47 -0.95 23.40
CA ALA A 63 -22.98 0.11 22.53
C ALA A 63 -23.64 1.25 23.34
N THR A 64 -24.44 0.89 24.35
CA THR A 64 -25.09 1.86 25.24
C THR A 64 -24.06 2.63 26.08
N GLY A 65 -23.08 1.92 26.65
CA GLY A 65 -22.00 2.55 27.40
C GLY A 65 -21.19 3.54 26.57
N ILE A 66 -20.80 3.14 25.36
CA ILE A 66 -20.07 4.02 24.40
C ILE A 66 -20.89 5.28 24.10
N LEU A 67 -22.18 5.13 23.77
CA LEU A 67 -23.05 6.24 23.42
C LEU A 67 -23.17 7.23 24.58
N ILE A 68 -23.41 6.76 25.79
CA ILE A 68 -23.53 7.59 26.99
C ILE A 68 -22.21 8.25 27.35
N GLY A 69 -21.08 7.51 27.29
CA GLY A 69 -19.75 8.05 27.51
C GLY A 69 -19.37 9.14 26.52
N MET A 70 -19.66 8.93 25.22
CA MET A 70 -19.43 9.93 24.18
C MET A 70 -20.28 11.18 24.38
N THR A 71 -21.54 11.03 24.76
CA THR A 71 -22.46 12.15 25.03
C THR A 71 -21.98 12.97 26.25
N ASN A 72 -21.54 12.30 27.30
CA ASN A 72 -20.93 12.93 28.46
C ASN A 72 -19.67 13.74 28.07
N ASN A 73 -18.78 13.13 27.32
CA ASN A 73 -17.55 13.77 26.87
C ASN A 73 -17.84 14.96 25.96
N PHE A 74 -18.81 14.87 25.04
CA PHE A 74 -19.24 16.00 24.22
C PHE A 74 -19.75 17.16 25.07
N HIS A 75 -20.61 16.89 26.07
CA HIS A 75 -21.17 17.89 26.94
C HIS A 75 -20.10 18.66 27.74
N TRP A 76 -19.20 17.92 28.39
CA TRP A 76 -18.14 18.55 29.19
C TRP A 76 -17.08 19.22 28.34
N ASN A 77 -16.68 18.65 27.22
CA ASN A 77 -15.76 19.29 26.29
C ASN A 77 -16.32 20.61 25.78
N ARG A 78 -17.61 20.66 25.46
CA ARG A 78 -18.29 21.89 25.03
C ARG A 78 -18.34 22.96 26.13
N LYS A 79 -18.64 22.57 27.37
CA LYS A 79 -18.82 23.50 28.51
C LYS A 79 -17.53 23.89 29.21
N TRP A 80 -16.50 23.03 29.16
CA TRP A 80 -15.27 23.22 29.93
C TRP A 80 -14.05 23.39 29.02
N THR A 81 -13.73 22.42 28.18
CA THR A 81 -12.51 22.43 27.36
C THR A 81 -12.53 23.56 26.32
N TRP A 82 -13.67 23.77 25.67
CA TRP A 82 -13.86 24.80 24.64
C TRP A 82 -14.94 25.82 25.01
N LYS A 83 -15.06 26.16 26.28
CA LYS A 83 -16.01 27.14 26.84
C LYS A 83 -15.98 28.49 26.14
N ASP A 84 -14.80 28.97 25.81
CA ASP A 84 -14.56 30.25 25.12
C ASP A 84 -15.15 30.27 23.70
N ARG A 85 -15.10 29.14 23.01
CA ARG A 85 -15.61 28.98 21.63
C ARG A 85 -17.10 28.71 21.60
N TYR A 86 -17.61 27.98 22.58
CA TYR A 86 -19.04 27.63 22.69
C TYR A 86 -19.94 28.88 22.77
N ARG A 87 -19.51 29.93 23.46
CA ARG A 87 -20.27 31.16 23.61
C ARG A 87 -20.32 32.02 22.34
N ALA A 88 -19.40 31.81 21.40
CA ALA A 88 -19.27 32.61 20.17
C ALA A 88 -19.94 31.95 18.95
N GLU A 89 -20.41 30.68 19.05
CA GLU A 89 -20.83 29.90 17.89
C GLU A 89 -22.33 29.58 17.93
N HIS A 90 -23.03 29.83 16.80
CA HIS A 90 -24.44 29.47 16.56
C HIS A 90 -24.59 28.14 15.76
N THR A 91 -23.61 27.21 15.84
CA THR A 91 -23.72 25.92 15.16
C THR A 91 -24.82 25.06 15.79
N PRO A 92 -25.75 24.47 15.03
CA PRO A 92 -26.77 23.58 15.56
C PRO A 92 -26.18 22.44 16.38
N LEU A 93 -26.74 22.18 17.57
CA LEU A 93 -26.22 21.18 18.52
C LEU A 93 -26.02 19.80 17.90
N LEU A 94 -26.99 19.34 17.13
CA LEU A 94 -26.93 18.04 16.48
C LEU A 94 -25.76 17.94 15.48
N LYS A 95 -25.54 18.99 14.70
CA LYS A 95 -24.41 19.03 13.75
C LYS A 95 -23.07 18.96 14.49
N GLN A 96 -22.93 19.69 15.56
CA GLN A 96 -21.72 19.70 16.38
C GLN A 96 -21.49 18.34 17.08
N TYR A 97 -22.58 17.70 17.54
CA TYR A 97 -22.51 16.34 18.10
C TYR A 97 -22.09 15.29 17.08
N ILE A 98 -22.64 15.34 15.86
CA ILE A 98 -22.22 14.44 14.78
C ILE A 98 -20.73 14.63 14.44
N GLN A 99 -20.27 15.89 14.35
CA GLN A 99 -18.84 16.18 14.10
C GLN A 99 -17.96 15.62 15.23
N TYR A 100 -18.39 15.77 16.48
CA TYR A 100 -17.70 15.21 17.63
C TYR A 100 -17.61 13.69 17.57
N CYS A 101 -18.70 13.01 17.28
CA CYS A 101 -18.74 11.56 17.13
C CYS A 101 -17.80 11.09 16.00
N THR A 102 -17.81 11.76 14.85
CA THR A 102 -16.94 11.43 13.72
C THR A 102 -15.44 11.60 14.09
N ALA A 103 -15.09 12.66 14.81
CA ALA A 103 -13.73 12.85 15.29
C ALA A 103 -13.27 11.73 16.23
N ASN A 104 -14.14 11.31 17.16
CA ASN A 104 -13.84 10.21 18.09
C ASN A 104 -13.67 8.86 17.37
N TRP A 105 -14.52 8.56 16.40
CA TRP A 105 -14.36 7.34 15.58
C TRP A 105 -13.05 7.33 14.81
N ALA A 106 -12.62 8.46 14.25
CA ALA A 106 -11.31 8.57 13.61
C ALA A 106 -10.16 8.27 14.61
N GLY A 107 -10.27 8.78 15.84
CA GLY A 107 -9.31 8.46 16.90
C GLY A 107 -9.23 6.96 17.23
N ILE A 108 -10.39 6.29 17.35
CA ILE A 108 -10.47 4.84 17.60
C ILE A 108 -9.80 4.05 16.47
N LEU A 109 -10.07 4.41 15.22
CA LEU A 109 -9.45 3.75 14.07
C LEU A 109 -7.93 3.90 14.07
N ILE A 110 -7.41 5.09 14.39
CA ILE A 110 -5.97 5.33 14.54
C ILE A 110 -5.38 4.45 15.64
N GLN A 111 -6.03 4.38 16.81
CA GLN A 111 -5.58 3.54 17.91
C GLN A 111 -5.49 2.08 17.50
N VAL A 112 -6.57 1.53 16.95
CA VAL A 112 -6.62 0.11 16.54
C VAL A 112 -5.56 -0.18 15.48
N ALA A 113 -5.44 0.65 14.46
CA ALA A 113 -4.45 0.47 13.41
C ALA A 113 -3.01 0.49 13.95
N LEU A 114 -2.67 1.50 14.76
CA LEU A 114 -1.34 1.63 15.35
C LEU A 114 -1.04 0.52 16.36
N THR A 115 -1.98 0.15 17.20
CA THR A 115 -1.78 -0.95 18.17
C THR A 115 -1.48 -2.25 17.43
N ASN A 116 -2.27 -2.62 16.42
CA ASN A 116 -2.04 -3.84 15.64
C ASN A 116 -0.71 -3.82 14.88
N LEU A 117 -0.27 -2.64 14.43
CA LEU A 117 1.02 -2.50 13.78
C LEU A 117 2.16 -2.64 14.79
N LEU A 118 2.08 -1.96 15.93
CA LEU A 118 3.17 -1.90 16.91
C LEU A 118 3.33 -3.17 17.74
N VAL A 119 2.29 -3.98 17.87
CA VAL A 119 2.36 -5.32 18.52
C VAL A 119 3.40 -6.23 17.84
N LEU A 120 3.75 -5.96 16.59
CA LEU A 120 4.79 -6.71 15.89
C LEU A 120 6.20 -6.49 16.48
N TRP A 121 6.43 -5.41 17.21
CA TRP A 121 7.77 -5.05 17.73
C TRP A 121 7.83 -4.82 19.24
N MET A 122 6.67 -4.69 19.90
CA MET A 122 6.63 -4.40 21.32
C MET A 122 5.46 -5.10 21.99
N PRO A 123 5.52 -5.29 23.33
CA PRO A 123 4.41 -5.88 24.08
C PRO A 123 3.09 -5.14 23.82
N TYR A 124 2.00 -5.89 23.69
CA TYR A 124 0.69 -5.37 23.30
C TYR A 124 0.19 -4.21 24.17
N LEU A 125 0.52 -4.22 25.47
CA LEU A 125 0.17 -3.12 26.38
C LEU A 125 0.90 -1.82 26.02
N VAL A 126 2.19 -1.89 25.66
CA VAL A 126 2.99 -0.74 25.23
C VAL A 126 2.50 -0.24 23.87
N ALA A 127 2.26 -1.15 22.93
CA ALA A 127 1.71 -0.85 21.61
C ALA A 127 0.36 -0.11 21.72
N ASN A 128 -0.53 -0.58 22.59
CA ASN A 128 -1.82 0.06 22.83
C ASN A 128 -1.67 1.43 23.50
N LEU A 129 -0.77 1.59 24.46
CA LEU A 129 -0.51 2.88 25.11
C LEU A 129 -0.03 3.93 24.10
N VAL A 130 0.89 3.56 23.21
CA VAL A 130 1.35 4.41 22.11
C VAL A 130 0.19 4.75 21.16
N GLY A 131 -0.61 3.74 20.79
CA GLY A 131 -1.82 3.91 19.97
C GLY A 131 -2.80 4.92 20.59
N ILE A 132 -3.08 4.82 21.89
CA ILE A 132 -3.93 5.76 22.63
C ILE A 132 -3.34 7.18 22.61
N GLY A 133 -2.03 7.33 22.74
CA GLY A 133 -1.37 8.64 22.69
C GLY A 133 -1.59 9.34 21.35
N PHE A 134 -1.36 8.65 20.25
CA PHE A 134 -1.59 9.17 18.90
C PHE A 134 -3.08 9.43 18.61
N ALA A 135 -3.96 8.53 19.03
CA ALA A 135 -5.41 8.68 18.89
C ALA A 135 -5.93 9.89 19.66
N SER A 136 -5.44 10.11 20.88
CA SER A 136 -5.83 11.25 21.72
C SER A 136 -5.37 12.57 21.10
N LEU A 137 -4.16 12.60 20.54
CA LEU A 137 -3.64 13.78 19.86
C LEU A 137 -4.44 14.09 18.58
N ALA A 138 -4.73 13.08 17.76
CA ALA A 138 -5.54 13.23 16.56
C ALA A 138 -6.96 13.68 16.91
N ASN A 139 -7.58 13.08 17.91
CA ASN A 139 -8.91 13.39 18.37
C ASN A 139 -9.00 14.83 18.95
N PHE A 140 -8.03 15.22 19.76
CA PHE A 140 -7.94 16.59 20.25
C PHE A 140 -7.82 17.60 19.08
N THR A 141 -6.93 17.32 18.14
CA THR A 141 -6.69 18.18 16.96
C THR A 141 -7.93 18.31 16.09
N LEU A 142 -8.63 17.21 15.81
CA LEU A 142 -9.88 17.21 15.05
C LEU A 142 -10.98 18.01 15.78
N ASN A 143 -11.09 17.83 17.09
CA ASN A 143 -12.07 18.60 17.86
C ASN A 143 -11.73 20.09 17.94
N ASP A 144 -10.46 20.43 18.08
CA ASP A 144 -10.01 21.84 18.13
C ASP A 144 -10.21 22.58 16.80
N LEU A 145 -9.94 21.91 15.69
CA LEU A 145 -9.96 22.52 14.34
C LEU A 145 -11.32 22.43 13.65
N TRP A 146 -12.15 21.43 13.97
CA TRP A 146 -13.39 21.13 13.24
C TRP A 146 -14.64 21.24 14.10
N THR A 147 -14.70 20.52 15.23
CA THR A 147 -15.91 20.48 16.07
C THR A 147 -16.14 21.80 16.82
N TYR A 148 -15.08 22.38 17.37
CA TYR A 148 -15.09 23.60 18.18
C TYR A 148 -14.24 24.72 17.56
N ARG A 149 -14.45 25.01 16.27
CA ARG A 149 -13.67 26.02 15.55
C ARG A 149 -13.98 27.45 16.00
N HIS A 150 -12.98 28.33 15.93
CA HIS A 150 -13.19 29.79 16.07
C HIS A 150 -13.83 30.33 14.78
N VAL A 151 -15.03 30.93 14.89
CA VAL A 151 -15.59 31.75 13.80
C VAL A 151 -15.04 33.18 14.00
N ARG A 152 -14.11 33.56 13.15
CA ARG A 152 -13.62 34.93 13.05
C ARG A 152 -14.57 35.68 12.11
N THR A 153 -15.34 36.61 12.68
CA THR A 153 -16.19 37.59 11.95
C THR A 153 -15.37 38.86 11.69
N GLU A 154 -14.38 38.81 10.84
CA GLU A 154 -13.73 40.01 10.31
C GLU A 154 -13.13 39.72 8.92
N GLY A 155 -13.27 40.68 8.02
CA GLY A 155 -12.80 40.85 6.65
C GLY A 155 -12.01 39.72 6.00
N ILE A 156 -12.42 39.34 4.80
CA ILE A 156 -11.83 38.23 4.00
C ILE A 156 -10.41 38.66 3.56
N ASP A 157 -9.43 38.38 4.44
CA ASP A 157 -8.03 38.40 4.07
C ASP A 157 -7.73 37.12 3.24
N PRO A 158 -7.01 37.21 2.11
CA PRO A 158 -6.67 36.05 1.27
C PRO A 158 -5.97 34.94 2.05
N GLU A 159 -5.16 35.25 3.06
CA GLU A 159 -4.56 34.26 3.97
C GLU A 159 -5.59 33.60 4.88
N GLY A 160 -6.59 34.35 5.34
CA GLY A 160 -7.70 33.82 6.13
C GLY A 160 -8.59 32.86 5.36
N ALA A 161 -8.84 33.12 4.07
CA ALA A 161 -9.60 32.24 3.19
C ALA A 161 -8.85 30.91 2.88
N GLN A 162 -7.53 30.94 2.75
CA GLN A 162 -6.71 29.74 2.61
C GLN A 162 -6.70 28.92 3.92
N LEU A 163 -6.60 29.57 5.06
CA LEU A 163 -6.64 28.93 6.37
C LEU A 163 -8.00 28.28 6.65
N GLU A 164 -9.09 28.91 6.21
CA GLU A 164 -10.45 28.38 6.35
C GLU A 164 -10.69 27.17 5.45
N ARG A 165 -10.19 27.20 4.20
CA ARG A 165 -10.22 26.03 3.29
C ARG A 165 -9.42 24.85 3.86
N ALA A 166 -8.24 25.09 4.39
CA ALA A 166 -7.41 24.08 5.03
C ALA A 166 -8.10 23.49 6.27
N ARG A 167 -8.76 24.31 7.08
CA ARG A 167 -9.51 23.87 8.27
C ARG A 167 -10.72 23.00 7.94
N LEU A 168 -11.39 23.22 6.81
CA LEU A 168 -12.52 22.42 6.37
C LEU A 168 -12.09 21.12 5.70
N ALA A 169 -10.99 21.16 4.97
CA ALA A 169 -10.48 20.02 4.22
C ALA A 169 -9.60 19.07 5.06
N LEU A 170 -8.88 19.59 6.06
CA LEU A 170 -7.93 18.82 6.86
C LEU A 170 -8.56 17.61 7.56
N PRO A 171 -9.73 17.68 8.22
CA PRO A 171 -10.37 16.51 8.83
C PRO A 171 -10.68 15.40 7.80
N LEU A 172 -11.15 15.80 6.63
CA LEU A 172 -11.48 14.85 5.56
C LEU A 172 -10.23 14.14 5.03
N LEU A 173 -9.13 14.87 4.92
CA LEU A 173 -7.85 14.33 4.47
C LEU A 173 -7.18 13.46 5.55
N LEU A 174 -7.32 13.81 6.82
CA LEU A 174 -6.88 12.96 7.92
C LEU A 174 -7.67 11.64 7.96
N CYS A 175 -8.99 11.70 7.76
CA CYS A 175 -9.81 10.49 7.59
C CYS A 175 -9.34 9.66 6.38
N GLY A 176 -8.93 10.31 5.29
CA GLY A 176 -8.34 9.64 4.13
C GLY A 176 -7.00 8.96 4.45
N LEU A 177 -6.16 9.56 5.29
CA LEU A 177 -4.93 8.90 5.76
C LEU A 177 -5.21 7.68 6.64
N VAL A 178 -6.22 7.78 7.54
CA VAL A 178 -6.66 6.63 8.35
C VAL A 178 -7.19 5.52 7.45
N LEU A 179 -8.03 5.86 6.46
CA LEU A 179 -8.51 4.89 5.47
C LEU A 179 -7.33 4.25 4.72
N SER A 180 -6.28 5.01 4.39
CA SER A 180 -5.07 4.47 3.77
C SER A 180 -4.40 3.42 4.66
N LEU A 181 -4.26 3.67 5.96
CA LEU A 181 -3.73 2.68 6.90
C LEU A 181 -4.58 1.41 6.89
N CYS A 182 -5.90 1.54 6.97
CA CYS A 182 -6.80 0.38 6.90
C CYS A 182 -6.61 -0.40 5.58
N VAL A 183 -6.57 0.28 4.44
CA VAL A 183 -6.39 -0.33 3.11
C VAL A 183 -5.08 -1.12 3.00
N TYR A 184 -4.01 -0.62 3.59
CA TYR A 184 -2.70 -1.25 3.47
C TYR A 184 -2.44 -2.34 4.51
N ILE A 185 -3.07 -2.27 5.69
CA ILE A 185 -2.85 -3.23 6.78
C ILE A 185 -3.87 -4.37 6.75
N VAL A 186 -5.17 -4.07 6.47
CA VAL A 186 -6.20 -5.11 6.44
C VAL A 186 -5.86 -6.15 5.38
N GLY A 187 -5.90 -7.42 5.76
CA GLY A 187 -5.60 -8.55 4.89
C GLY A 187 -4.12 -8.66 4.49
N LEU A 188 -3.18 -7.98 5.17
CA LEU A 188 -1.76 -8.06 4.81
C LEU A 188 -1.19 -9.48 4.97
N GLY A 189 -1.68 -10.24 5.95
CA GLY A 189 -1.37 -11.66 6.14
C GLY A 189 -2.15 -12.63 5.25
N SER A 190 -3.05 -12.12 4.39
CA SER A 190 -3.88 -12.94 3.50
C SER A 190 -3.06 -13.56 2.37
N LEU A 191 -3.42 -14.80 1.99
CA LEU A 191 -2.92 -15.47 0.79
C LEU A 191 -3.51 -14.88 -0.51
N HIS A 192 -4.62 -14.16 -0.40
CA HIS A 192 -5.43 -13.67 -1.54
C HIS A 192 -5.26 -12.17 -1.82
N ILE A 193 -4.26 -11.50 -1.23
CA ILE A 193 -3.98 -10.13 -1.64
C ILE A 193 -3.53 -10.11 -3.11
N LEU A 194 -3.82 -9.01 -3.79
CA LEU A 194 -3.30 -8.80 -5.14
C LEU A 194 -1.77 -8.75 -5.11
N SER A 195 -1.15 -9.81 -5.57
CA SER A 195 0.31 -9.92 -5.63
C SER A 195 0.79 -10.23 -7.05
N ASN A 196 2.09 -10.31 -7.22
CA ASN A 196 2.73 -10.77 -8.44
C ASN A 196 3.36 -12.15 -8.17
N GLY A 197 3.42 -13.02 -9.16
CA GLY A 197 4.06 -14.33 -9.05
C GLY A 197 5.53 -14.30 -8.61
N ASP A 198 6.22 -13.16 -8.75
CA ASP A 198 7.59 -12.98 -8.25
C ASP A 198 7.66 -13.03 -6.71
N GLU A 199 6.57 -12.72 -5.99
CA GLU A 199 6.54 -12.71 -4.52
C GLU A 199 6.89 -14.08 -3.94
N LEU A 200 6.32 -15.16 -4.50
CA LEU A 200 6.57 -16.52 -4.02
C LEU A 200 8.02 -16.94 -4.27
N VAL A 201 8.59 -16.57 -5.41
CA VAL A 201 10.03 -16.81 -5.71
C VAL A 201 10.91 -16.12 -4.68
N TYR A 202 10.60 -14.85 -4.34
CA TYR A 202 11.40 -14.11 -3.36
C TYR A 202 11.25 -14.69 -1.94
N MET A 203 10.05 -15.15 -1.57
CA MET A 203 9.82 -15.85 -0.31
C MET A 203 10.63 -17.14 -0.24
N GLN A 204 10.59 -17.95 -1.28
CA GLN A 204 11.35 -19.20 -1.38
C GLN A 204 12.86 -18.97 -1.23
N ILE A 205 13.44 -17.99 -1.94
CA ILE A 205 14.87 -17.65 -1.84
C ILE A 205 15.18 -17.14 -0.40
N THR A 206 14.32 -16.31 0.17
CA THR A 206 14.48 -15.80 1.54
C THR A 206 14.51 -16.95 2.54
N ARG A 207 13.55 -17.89 2.45
CA ARG A 207 13.46 -19.04 3.34
C ARG A 207 14.69 -19.96 3.20
N ALA A 208 15.05 -20.30 1.98
CA ALA A 208 16.19 -21.16 1.72
C ALA A 208 17.50 -20.52 2.21
N THR A 209 17.67 -19.20 2.03
CA THR A 209 18.82 -18.45 2.52
C THR A 209 18.83 -18.38 4.04
N ALA A 210 17.69 -18.10 4.69
CA ALA A 210 17.59 -18.09 6.14
C ALA A 210 17.93 -19.46 6.74
N ALA A 211 17.43 -20.55 6.14
CA ALA A 211 17.71 -21.91 6.56
C ALA A 211 19.21 -22.30 6.43
N SER A 212 19.95 -21.65 5.54
CA SER A 212 21.41 -21.86 5.42
C SER A 212 22.21 -21.26 6.58
N GLY A 213 21.62 -20.36 7.38
CA GLY A 213 22.28 -19.64 8.46
C GLY A 213 23.28 -18.56 7.99
N HIS A 214 23.31 -18.23 6.70
CA HIS A 214 24.25 -17.29 6.12
C HIS A 214 23.52 -16.19 5.32
N TRP A 215 24.10 -14.97 5.33
CA TRP A 215 23.60 -13.86 4.52
C TRP A 215 23.88 -14.03 3.02
N LEU A 216 24.97 -14.69 2.69
CA LEU A 216 25.47 -15.01 1.35
C LEU A 216 26.20 -16.35 1.37
N PRO A 217 26.19 -17.13 0.27
CA PRO A 217 25.46 -16.86 -0.96
C PRO A 217 23.93 -16.99 -0.76
N LEU A 218 23.15 -16.33 -1.60
CA LEU A 218 21.71 -16.59 -1.65
C LEU A 218 21.46 -18.05 -2.00
N ALA A 219 20.44 -18.65 -1.42
CA ALA A 219 20.05 -20.03 -1.67
C ALA A 219 18.64 -20.10 -2.29
N SER A 220 18.43 -21.09 -3.15
CA SER A 220 17.14 -21.37 -3.79
C SER A 220 16.97 -22.86 -4.03
N GLU A 221 15.76 -23.35 -3.97
CA GLU A 221 15.39 -24.72 -4.36
C GLU A 221 15.50 -24.91 -5.88
N ASP A 222 15.30 -23.82 -6.66
CA ASP A 222 15.56 -23.78 -8.09
C ASP A 222 16.93 -23.13 -8.36
N PRO A 223 17.95 -23.89 -8.82
CA PRO A 223 19.28 -23.34 -9.10
C PRO A 223 19.28 -22.19 -10.11
N ALA A 224 18.32 -22.16 -11.04
CA ALA A 224 18.22 -21.10 -12.03
C ALA A 224 17.74 -19.77 -11.43
N MET A 225 17.07 -19.82 -10.27
CA MET A 225 16.50 -18.65 -9.60
C MET A 225 17.35 -18.06 -8.47
N VAL A 226 18.49 -18.67 -8.12
CA VAL A 226 19.32 -18.27 -6.96
C VAL A 226 19.67 -16.78 -6.96
N ASN A 227 20.12 -16.25 -8.08
CA ASN A 227 20.63 -14.87 -8.21
C ASN A 227 19.77 -14.04 -9.15
N THR A 228 18.43 -14.13 -9.04
CA THR A 228 17.50 -13.32 -9.89
C THR A 228 17.46 -11.85 -9.48
N LYS A 229 17.79 -11.55 -8.23
CA LYS A 229 17.84 -10.18 -7.66
C LYS A 229 18.99 -10.04 -6.69
N PRO A 230 19.46 -8.80 -6.45
CA PRO A 230 20.44 -8.49 -5.41
C PRO A 230 19.90 -8.75 -4.00
N PRO A 231 20.77 -8.82 -2.98
CA PRO A 231 20.43 -9.43 -1.70
C PRO A 231 19.55 -8.59 -0.77
N LEU A 232 19.42 -7.27 -0.96
CA LEU A 232 18.82 -6.38 0.05
C LEU A 232 17.37 -6.72 0.40
N LEU A 233 16.57 -7.16 -0.60
CA LEU A 233 15.19 -7.62 -0.34
C LEU A 233 15.19 -8.89 0.52
N PHE A 234 16.05 -9.85 0.20
CA PHE A 234 16.12 -11.13 0.93
C PHE A 234 16.59 -10.93 2.36
N TRP A 235 17.60 -10.08 2.56
CA TRP A 235 18.07 -9.70 3.90
C TRP A 235 16.96 -9.02 4.72
N GLN A 236 16.18 -8.15 4.09
CA GLN A 236 14.99 -7.56 4.73
C GLN A 236 14.01 -8.67 5.20
N GLY A 237 13.73 -9.67 4.36
CA GLY A 237 12.87 -10.80 4.70
C GLY A 237 13.46 -11.68 5.81
N ILE A 238 14.76 -11.95 5.78
CA ILE A 238 15.46 -12.70 6.84
C ILE A 238 15.33 -11.97 8.19
N LEU A 239 15.58 -10.65 8.21
CA LEU A 239 15.44 -9.83 9.42
C LEU A 239 14.00 -9.77 9.92
N SER A 240 13.04 -9.57 9.03
CA SER A 240 11.64 -9.41 9.42
C SER A 240 10.98 -10.71 9.91
N THR A 241 11.56 -11.86 9.54
CA THR A 241 11.11 -13.20 9.98
C THR A 241 11.98 -13.80 11.07
N ASP A 242 12.95 -13.04 11.59
CA ASP A 242 13.92 -13.53 12.57
C ASP A 242 14.56 -14.86 12.12
N TRP A 243 15.26 -14.83 10.99
CA TRP A 243 15.88 -16.01 10.37
C TRP A 243 14.90 -17.16 10.09
N GLY A 244 13.64 -16.83 9.79
CA GLY A 244 12.60 -17.81 9.50
C GLY A 244 11.93 -18.44 10.71
N THR A 245 12.31 -18.06 11.94
CA THR A 245 11.65 -18.56 13.18
C THR A 245 10.20 -18.10 13.27
N HIS A 246 9.90 -16.89 12.76
CA HIS A 246 8.54 -16.32 12.68
C HIS A 246 8.08 -16.23 11.22
N TRP A 247 8.05 -17.37 10.53
CA TRP A 247 7.69 -17.43 9.12
C TRP A 247 6.20 -17.19 8.90
N SER A 248 5.82 -15.99 8.51
CA SER A 248 4.44 -15.62 8.18
C SER A 248 4.39 -14.58 7.07
N LEU A 249 3.28 -14.54 6.34
CA LEU A 249 3.05 -13.52 5.30
C LEU A 249 3.08 -12.10 5.87
N LEU A 250 2.56 -11.92 7.08
CA LEU A 250 2.59 -10.63 7.76
C LEU A 250 4.03 -10.20 8.05
N ALA A 251 4.87 -11.10 8.59
CA ALA A 251 6.28 -10.81 8.89
C ALA A 251 7.06 -10.46 7.62
N LEU A 252 6.81 -11.11 6.50
CA LEU A 252 7.47 -10.84 5.23
C LEU A 252 7.03 -9.51 4.60
N ARG A 253 5.74 -9.15 4.72
CA ARG A 253 5.13 -8.03 3.98
C ARG A 253 5.15 -6.69 4.71
N TRP A 254 5.19 -6.67 6.05
CA TRP A 254 5.14 -5.39 6.78
C TRP A 254 6.27 -4.40 6.40
N PRO A 255 7.52 -4.82 6.05
CA PRO A 255 8.52 -3.85 5.63
C PRO A 255 8.15 -3.13 4.33
N SER A 256 7.40 -3.79 3.44
CA SER A 256 6.86 -3.17 2.23
C SER A 256 5.92 -2.01 2.56
N ILE A 257 5.11 -2.15 3.62
CA ILE A 257 4.23 -1.09 4.11
C ILE A 257 5.05 0.10 4.62
N VAL A 258 6.12 -0.15 5.37
CA VAL A 258 7.02 0.91 5.86
C VAL A 258 7.60 1.71 4.69
N TRP A 259 8.14 1.05 3.67
CA TRP A 259 8.68 1.71 2.49
C TRP A 259 7.62 2.50 1.72
N THR A 260 6.42 1.94 1.57
CA THR A 260 5.30 2.59 0.88
C THR A 260 4.86 3.85 1.61
N PHE A 261 4.70 3.81 2.94
CA PHE A 261 4.32 4.99 3.73
C PHE A 261 5.46 5.99 3.86
N ALA A 262 6.72 5.56 3.92
CA ALA A 262 7.87 6.44 3.87
C ALA A 262 7.92 7.22 2.54
N THR A 263 7.63 6.54 1.42
CA THR A 263 7.50 7.18 0.10
C THR A 263 6.32 8.16 0.07
N ALA A 264 5.17 7.80 0.64
CA ALA A 264 4.01 8.68 0.75
C ALA A 264 4.32 9.93 1.57
N LEU A 265 5.00 9.79 2.71
CA LEU A 265 5.44 10.88 3.55
C LEU A 265 6.39 11.82 2.80
N MET A 266 7.39 11.26 2.12
CA MET A 266 8.34 12.01 1.31
C MET A 266 7.66 12.76 0.17
N THR A 267 6.69 12.13 -0.51
CA THR A 267 5.85 12.71 -1.55
C THR A 267 5.04 13.89 -1.00
N GLY A 268 4.40 13.70 0.16
CA GLY A 268 3.66 14.74 0.86
C GLY A 268 4.53 15.92 1.30
N MET A 269 5.69 15.64 1.89
CA MET A 269 6.63 16.69 2.29
C MET A 269 7.14 17.50 1.10
N LEU A 270 7.42 16.82 -0.02
CA LEU A 270 7.86 17.49 -1.24
C LEU A 270 6.77 18.41 -1.79
N ALA A 271 5.52 17.91 -1.89
CA ALA A 271 4.38 18.71 -2.36
C ALA A 271 4.07 19.89 -1.41
N TRP A 272 4.16 19.68 -0.10
CA TRP A 272 4.03 20.76 0.89
C TRP A 272 5.06 21.86 0.66
N ARG A 273 6.32 21.50 0.46
CA ARG A 273 7.39 22.47 0.20
C ARG A 273 7.20 23.22 -1.11
N LEU A 274 6.98 22.49 -2.22
CA LEU A 274 6.84 23.07 -3.56
C LEU A 274 5.53 23.87 -3.70
N GLY A 275 4.51 23.51 -2.93
CA GLY A 275 3.20 24.17 -2.92
C GLY A 275 3.13 25.41 -1.98
N GLY A 276 4.28 26.00 -1.61
CA GLY A 276 4.29 27.20 -0.74
C GLY A 276 3.99 26.87 0.73
N ARG A 277 4.37 25.68 1.20
CA ARG A 277 4.13 25.17 2.57
C ARG A 277 2.64 24.95 2.89
N ASP A 278 1.84 24.67 1.86
CA ASP A 278 0.44 24.34 2.01
C ASP A 278 0.30 22.87 2.46
N ILE A 279 -0.17 22.68 3.70
CA ILE A 279 -0.39 21.36 4.31
C ILE A 279 -1.39 20.53 3.49
N LEU A 280 -2.42 21.19 2.93
CA LEU A 280 -3.44 20.52 2.13
C LEU A 280 -2.83 19.86 0.91
N ARG A 281 -1.93 20.55 0.18
CA ARG A 281 -1.21 19.99 -0.96
C ARG A 281 -0.32 18.82 -0.54
N GLY A 282 0.33 18.93 0.63
CA GLY A 282 1.13 17.83 1.16
C GLY A 282 0.31 16.58 1.43
N VAL A 283 -0.80 16.72 2.12
CA VAL A 283 -1.69 15.59 2.42
C VAL A 283 -2.31 15.02 1.16
N LEU A 284 -2.78 15.87 0.23
CA LEU A 284 -3.31 15.40 -1.05
C LEU A 284 -2.29 14.61 -1.85
N ALA A 285 -1.03 15.03 -1.91
CA ALA A 285 0.01 14.30 -2.62
C ALA A 285 0.22 12.90 -2.03
N ALA A 286 0.30 12.79 -0.70
CA ALA A 286 0.42 11.51 -0.03
C ALA A 286 -0.80 10.61 -0.32
N LEU A 287 -2.02 11.16 -0.26
CA LEU A 287 -3.25 10.42 -0.56
C LEU A 287 -3.35 10.00 -2.03
N PHE A 288 -2.99 10.85 -2.98
CA PHE A 288 -2.97 10.48 -4.40
C PHE A 288 -1.98 9.34 -4.66
N PHE A 289 -0.77 9.41 -4.07
CA PHE A 289 0.20 8.34 -4.19
C PHE A 289 -0.32 7.01 -3.61
N LEU A 290 -0.90 7.03 -2.41
CA LEU A 290 -1.47 5.83 -1.78
C LEU A 290 -2.74 5.32 -2.49
N ALA A 291 -3.48 6.19 -3.19
CA ALA A 291 -4.67 5.84 -3.95
C ALA A 291 -4.39 5.36 -5.38
N PHE A 292 -3.16 5.46 -5.88
CA PHE A 292 -2.81 4.85 -7.17
C PHE A 292 -2.93 3.33 -7.08
N PHE A 293 -3.54 2.74 -8.11
CA PHE A 293 -3.73 1.29 -8.16
C PHE A 293 -2.41 0.51 -8.09
N SER A 294 -1.37 1.03 -8.75
CA SER A 294 -0.04 0.41 -8.70
C SER A 294 0.57 0.43 -7.30
N THR A 295 0.39 1.52 -6.54
CA THR A 295 0.86 1.61 -5.15
C THR A 295 0.13 0.60 -4.27
N PHE A 296 -1.20 0.46 -4.42
CA PHE A 296 -1.96 -0.56 -3.70
C PHE A 296 -1.52 -1.99 -4.09
N ARG A 297 -1.38 -2.26 -5.40
CA ARG A 297 -1.07 -3.60 -5.91
C ARG A 297 0.35 -4.05 -5.58
N TYR A 298 1.34 -3.16 -5.69
CA TYR A 298 2.76 -3.50 -5.56
C TYR A 298 3.40 -2.99 -4.26
N GLY A 299 2.72 -2.12 -3.51
CA GLY A 299 3.21 -1.56 -2.25
C GLY A 299 2.95 -2.43 -1.02
N ARG A 300 2.12 -3.48 -1.13
CA ARG A 300 1.75 -4.39 -0.04
C ARG A 300 2.55 -5.70 -0.03
N PRO A 301 2.72 -6.39 -1.17
CA PRO A 301 3.42 -7.67 -1.23
C PRO A 301 4.91 -7.56 -0.92
N PHE A 302 5.53 -8.70 -0.63
CA PHE A 302 6.97 -8.84 -0.46
C PHE A 302 7.68 -8.80 -1.82
N LEU A 303 7.90 -7.58 -2.33
CA LEU A 303 8.46 -7.30 -3.65
C LEU A 303 9.58 -6.26 -3.55
N THR A 304 10.40 -6.19 -4.59
CA THR A 304 11.43 -5.15 -4.72
C THR A 304 10.86 -3.75 -4.92
N ASN A 305 9.60 -3.65 -5.40
CA ASN A 305 8.99 -2.38 -5.82
C ASN A 305 8.85 -1.32 -4.70
N PRO A 306 8.40 -1.65 -3.47
CA PRO A 306 8.30 -0.65 -2.41
C PRO A 306 9.64 -0.02 -2.04
N PRO A 307 10.70 -0.78 -1.67
CA PRO A 307 11.99 -0.20 -1.34
C PRO A 307 12.66 0.44 -2.56
N GLU A 308 12.53 -0.12 -3.76
CA GLU A 308 13.04 0.45 -5.00
C GLU A 308 12.46 1.85 -5.25
N THR A 309 11.13 1.99 -5.24
CA THR A 309 10.46 3.29 -5.42
C THR A 309 10.92 4.30 -4.38
N PHE A 310 11.10 3.89 -3.13
CA PHE A 310 11.61 4.75 -2.07
C PHE A 310 13.04 5.23 -2.37
N TRP A 311 13.97 4.33 -2.66
CA TRP A 311 15.37 4.67 -2.87
C TRP A 311 15.58 5.54 -4.11
N VAL A 312 14.93 5.18 -5.22
CA VAL A 312 15.04 5.94 -6.48
C VAL A 312 14.42 7.33 -6.34
N PHE A 313 13.22 7.44 -5.77
CA PHE A 313 12.58 8.73 -5.56
C PHE A 313 13.29 9.58 -4.50
N SER A 314 13.96 8.97 -3.52
CA SER A 314 14.78 9.67 -2.53
C SER A 314 15.93 10.43 -3.18
N CYS A 315 16.59 9.85 -4.18
CA CYS A 315 17.67 10.52 -4.93
C CYS A 315 17.18 11.84 -5.54
N PHE A 316 15.99 11.81 -6.14
CA PHE A 316 15.40 12.99 -6.76
C PHE A 316 14.87 13.99 -5.73
N SER A 317 14.25 13.51 -4.67
CA SER A 317 13.72 14.35 -3.59
C SER A 317 14.83 15.12 -2.88
N VAL A 318 15.98 14.49 -2.59
CA VAL A 318 17.13 15.14 -1.97
C VAL A 318 17.61 16.33 -2.82
N MET A 319 17.65 16.18 -4.15
CA MET A 319 18.03 17.28 -5.05
C MET A 319 17.06 18.45 -5.01
N LEU A 320 15.76 18.19 -4.83
CA LEU A 320 14.74 19.24 -4.69
C LEU A 320 14.77 19.91 -3.30
N TRP A 321 15.23 19.19 -2.28
CA TRP A 321 15.32 19.72 -0.91
C TRP A 321 16.58 20.52 -0.65
N TRP A 322 17.69 20.19 -1.29
CA TRP A 322 18.99 20.77 -0.99
C TRP A 322 19.27 22.00 -1.84
N SER A 323 19.49 23.15 -1.19
CA SER A 323 19.95 24.35 -1.90
C SER A 323 21.45 24.30 -2.07
N PRO A 324 22.00 24.34 -3.29
CA PRO A 324 23.42 24.32 -3.53
C PRO A 324 24.05 25.67 -3.15
N GLY A 325 24.83 25.72 -2.11
CA GLY A 325 25.43 27.01 -1.68
C GLY A 325 26.78 26.93 -1.01
N SER A 326 27.16 25.82 -0.37
CA SER A 326 28.44 25.71 0.34
C SER A 326 29.37 24.67 -0.28
N PHE A 327 30.67 24.80 -0.02
CA PHE A 327 31.68 23.80 -0.44
C PHE A 327 31.37 22.41 0.15
N ALA A 328 30.92 22.37 1.41
CA ALA A 328 30.50 21.13 2.07
C ALA A 328 29.33 20.45 1.33
N SER A 329 28.38 21.21 0.77
CA SER A 329 27.27 20.66 0.00
C SER A 329 27.69 20.05 -1.35
N ARG A 330 28.82 20.47 -1.90
CA ARG A 330 29.32 19.95 -3.20
C ARG A 330 29.81 18.49 -3.11
N LEU A 331 30.30 18.05 -1.95
CA LEU A 331 30.68 16.64 -1.73
C LEU A 331 29.57 15.86 -1.03
N ALA A 332 28.91 16.45 -0.02
CA ALA A 332 27.90 15.77 0.78
C ALA A 332 26.69 15.32 -0.06
N VAL A 333 26.19 16.17 -0.96
CA VAL A 333 25.01 15.82 -1.77
C VAL A 333 25.32 14.65 -2.71
N PRO A 334 26.36 14.65 -3.55
CA PRO A 334 26.70 13.51 -4.38
C PRO A 334 26.98 12.23 -3.57
N THR A 335 27.55 12.34 -2.37
CA THR A 335 27.77 11.20 -1.48
C THR A 335 26.45 10.61 -0.99
N VAL A 336 25.53 11.44 -0.50
CA VAL A 336 24.19 10.98 -0.09
C VAL A 336 23.45 10.35 -1.28
N LEU A 337 23.51 10.97 -2.45
CA LEU A 337 22.90 10.41 -3.67
C LEU A 337 23.54 9.06 -4.04
N GLY A 338 24.85 8.92 -3.91
CA GLY A 338 25.57 7.66 -4.15
C GLY A 338 25.16 6.55 -3.20
N LEU A 339 24.98 6.87 -1.89
CA LEU A 339 24.47 5.92 -0.90
C LEU A 339 23.04 5.47 -1.21
N LEU A 340 22.15 6.42 -1.50
CA LEU A 340 20.75 6.11 -1.85
C LEU A 340 20.67 5.30 -3.14
N ALA A 341 21.40 5.70 -4.17
CA ALA A 341 21.46 4.97 -5.43
C ALA A 341 22.05 3.56 -5.22
N GLY A 342 23.10 3.40 -4.41
CA GLY A 342 23.67 2.09 -4.06
C GLY A 342 22.65 1.16 -3.42
N CYS A 343 21.81 1.67 -2.51
CA CYS A 343 20.68 0.91 -1.95
C CYS A 343 19.64 0.53 -3.03
N ALA A 344 19.33 1.43 -3.96
CA ALA A 344 18.45 1.13 -5.10
C ALA A 344 19.02 -0.01 -5.96
N LEU A 345 20.33 0.04 -6.27
CA LEU A 345 21.01 -1.01 -7.04
C LEU A 345 20.96 -2.37 -6.32
N LEU A 346 21.25 -2.39 -5.02
CA LEU A 346 21.19 -3.61 -4.21
C LEU A 346 19.77 -4.13 -3.96
N THR A 347 18.75 -3.33 -4.24
CA THR A 347 17.35 -3.76 -4.12
C THR A 347 16.88 -4.50 -5.37
N LYS A 348 17.25 -4.05 -6.58
CA LYS A 348 16.71 -4.61 -7.81
C LYS A 348 17.73 -4.90 -8.90
N SER A 349 18.51 -3.89 -9.32
CA SER A 349 19.50 -4.05 -10.40
C SER A 349 20.39 -2.81 -10.54
N PHE A 350 21.62 -3.01 -11.04
CA PHE A 350 22.49 -1.91 -11.42
C PHE A 350 21.90 -1.03 -12.55
N ALA A 351 20.93 -1.55 -13.32
CA ALA A 351 20.23 -0.79 -14.34
C ALA A 351 19.45 0.43 -13.79
N GLN A 352 19.12 0.44 -12.48
CA GLN A 352 18.49 1.58 -11.81
C GLN A 352 19.35 2.85 -11.80
N LEU A 353 20.65 2.70 -11.97
CA LEU A 353 21.55 3.86 -12.08
C LEU A 353 21.21 4.74 -13.30
N VAL A 354 20.75 4.12 -14.39
CA VAL A 354 20.44 4.84 -15.65
C VAL A 354 19.30 5.86 -15.47
N PRO A 355 18.11 5.52 -15.00
CA PRO A 355 17.04 6.50 -14.79
C PRO A 355 17.41 7.54 -13.71
N ILE A 356 18.13 7.14 -12.65
CA ILE A 356 18.61 8.08 -11.63
C ILE A 356 19.53 9.13 -12.26
N LEU A 357 20.56 8.72 -12.99
CA LEU A 357 21.50 9.63 -13.62
C LEU A 357 20.85 10.46 -14.73
N ALA A 358 19.93 9.90 -15.52
CA ALA A 358 19.20 10.64 -16.53
C ALA A 358 18.40 11.76 -15.90
N GLY A 359 17.62 11.48 -14.85
CA GLY A 359 16.82 12.49 -14.13
C GLY A 359 17.69 13.56 -13.48
N LEU A 360 18.79 13.18 -12.80
CA LEU A 360 19.73 14.12 -12.18
C LEU A 360 20.46 14.97 -13.22
N SER A 361 20.82 14.41 -14.36
CA SER A 361 21.47 15.14 -15.46
C SER A 361 20.52 16.18 -16.06
N LEU A 362 19.28 15.80 -16.32
CA LEU A 362 18.24 16.72 -16.80
C LEU A 362 17.98 17.85 -15.80
N TRP A 363 17.97 17.52 -14.50
CA TRP A 363 17.92 18.52 -13.45
C TRP A 363 19.07 19.52 -13.56
N HIS A 364 20.31 19.04 -13.57
CA HIS A 364 21.48 19.91 -13.60
C HIS A 364 21.57 20.74 -14.86
N LEU A 365 21.22 20.18 -16.02
CA LEU A 365 21.16 20.90 -17.29
C LEU A 365 20.10 22.01 -17.27
N SER A 366 18.90 21.68 -16.83
CA SER A 366 17.81 22.66 -16.71
C SER A 366 18.15 23.79 -15.73
N MET A 367 18.82 23.46 -14.61
CA MET A 367 19.28 24.44 -13.63
C MET A 367 20.30 25.43 -14.18
N ARG A 368 21.04 25.05 -15.22
CA ARG A 368 22.09 25.87 -15.86
C ARG A 368 21.69 26.41 -17.22
N GLY A 369 20.39 26.43 -17.54
CA GLY A 369 19.89 26.93 -18.82
C GLY A 369 20.45 26.19 -20.03
N TRP A 370 20.66 24.86 -19.90
CA TRP A 370 21.16 23.93 -20.92
C TRP A 370 22.59 24.24 -21.40
N ARG A 371 23.42 24.83 -20.54
CA ARG A 371 24.83 25.12 -20.84
C ARG A 371 25.70 23.90 -20.57
N TRP A 372 26.01 23.13 -21.61
CA TRP A 372 26.75 21.87 -21.53
C TRP A 372 28.14 22.03 -20.90
N ARG A 373 28.85 23.14 -21.16
CA ARG A 373 30.18 23.41 -20.55
C ARG A 373 30.08 23.55 -19.03
N GLU A 374 29.07 24.26 -18.55
CA GLU A 374 28.83 24.41 -17.11
C GLU A 374 28.37 23.09 -16.46
N PHE A 375 27.60 22.31 -17.19
CA PHE A 375 27.22 20.96 -16.74
C PHE A 375 28.46 20.08 -16.59
N ALA A 376 29.33 20.01 -17.60
CA ALA A 376 30.52 19.18 -17.60
C ALA A 376 31.50 19.55 -16.48
N THR A 377 31.65 20.85 -16.20
CA THR A 377 32.63 21.31 -15.18
C THR A 377 32.10 21.31 -13.75
N ARG A 378 30.78 21.52 -13.55
CA ARG A 378 30.20 21.74 -12.21
C ARG A 378 29.26 20.63 -11.72
N ALA A 379 28.64 19.86 -12.64
CA ALA A 379 27.68 18.82 -12.27
C ALA A 379 28.24 17.41 -12.51
N LEU A 380 28.87 17.18 -13.66
CA LEU A 380 29.39 15.88 -14.05
C LEU A 380 30.34 15.25 -13.02
N PRO A 381 31.27 15.97 -12.37
CA PRO A 381 32.11 15.37 -11.33
C PRO A 381 31.30 14.81 -10.14
N GLY A 382 30.25 15.52 -9.73
CA GLY A 382 29.35 15.04 -8.66
C GLY A 382 28.54 13.82 -9.09
N LEU A 383 28.05 13.79 -10.34
CA LEU A 383 27.33 12.62 -10.89
C LEU A 383 28.24 11.41 -11.05
N LEU A 384 29.52 11.63 -11.47
CA LEU A 384 30.51 10.56 -11.52
C LEU A 384 30.81 10.01 -10.12
N TRP A 385 30.97 10.88 -9.12
CA TRP A 385 31.15 10.46 -7.73
C TRP A 385 29.94 9.65 -7.22
N THR A 386 28.72 10.13 -7.47
CA THR A 386 27.48 9.39 -7.18
C THR A 386 27.50 8.00 -7.81
N SER A 387 27.91 7.91 -9.09
CA SER A 387 27.97 6.64 -9.83
C SER A 387 29.01 5.69 -9.27
N VAL A 388 30.22 6.20 -9.00
CA VAL A 388 31.33 5.39 -8.44
C VAL A 388 30.94 4.84 -7.08
N LEU A 389 30.34 5.66 -6.22
CA LEU A 389 29.90 5.22 -4.90
C LEU A 389 28.77 4.20 -4.98
N ALA A 390 27.76 4.45 -5.83
CA ALA A 390 26.63 3.53 -6.01
C ALA A 390 27.09 2.17 -6.56
N LEU A 391 27.96 2.17 -7.58
CA LEU A 391 28.52 0.94 -8.15
C LEU A 391 29.48 0.26 -7.17
N GLY A 392 30.22 1.03 -6.38
CA GLY A 392 31.08 0.50 -5.31
C GLY A 392 30.27 -0.26 -4.26
N ILE A 393 29.17 0.32 -3.80
CA ILE A 393 28.23 -0.34 -2.87
C ILE A 393 27.63 -1.61 -3.50
N PHE A 394 27.23 -1.54 -4.76
CA PHE A 394 26.73 -2.71 -5.47
C PHE A 394 27.79 -3.80 -5.65
N ALA A 395 29.03 -3.42 -5.90
CA ALA A 395 30.17 -4.35 -6.04
C ALA A 395 30.51 -5.08 -4.73
N LEU A 396 30.13 -4.55 -3.56
CA LEU A 396 30.28 -5.26 -2.28
C LEU A 396 29.55 -6.61 -2.29
N TRP A 397 28.41 -6.71 -3.00
CA TRP A 397 27.74 -7.99 -3.16
C TRP A 397 28.68 -9.05 -3.80
N PHE A 398 29.38 -8.67 -4.88
CA PHE A 398 30.33 -9.58 -5.53
C PHE A 398 31.56 -9.86 -4.65
N ALA A 399 32.01 -8.88 -3.88
CA ALA A 399 33.19 -9.01 -3.03
C ALA A 399 32.94 -9.93 -1.81
N PHE A 400 31.73 -9.93 -1.27
CA PHE A 400 31.36 -10.71 -0.08
C PHE A 400 30.68 -12.03 -0.40
N ASP A 401 30.25 -12.26 -1.65
CA ASP A 401 29.62 -13.53 -2.03
C ASP A 401 30.70 -14.58 -2.32
N PRO A 402 30.64 -15.77 -1.71
CA PRO A 402 31.59 -16.86 -1.99
C PRO A 402 31.58 -17.37 -3.44
N LYS A 403 30.52 -17.05 -4.22
CA LYS A 403 30.32 -17.53 -5.60
C LYS A 403 30.09 -16.38 -6.59
N PRO A 404 31.00 -15.40 -6.73
CA PRO A 404 30.78 -14.21 -7.57
C PRO A 404 30.60 -14.54 -9.06
N ALA A 405 31.18 -15.62 -9.55
CA ALA A 405 30.98 -16.09 -10.93
C ALA A 405 29.53 -16.54 -11.19
N ALA A 406 28.82 -17.05 -10.20
CA ALA A 406 27.43 -17.41 -10.32
C ALA A 406 26.54 -16.14 -10.42
N ILE A 407 26.85 -15.09 -9.64
CA ILE A 407 26.18 -13.79 -9.75
C ILE A 407 26.35 -13.22 -11.15
N TRP A 408 27.59 -13.23 -11.68
CA TRP A 408 27.85 -12.74 -13.02
C TRP A 408 27.01 -13.47 -14.08
N ARG A 409 27.03 -14.80 -14.03
CA ARG A 409 26.34 -15.64 -15.03
C ARG A 409 24.82 -15.49 -14.96
N HIS A 410 24.23 -15.59 -13.75
CA HIS A 410 22.77 -15.65 -13.61
C HIS A 410 22.16 -14.25 -13.58
N PHE A 411 22.74 -13.31 -12.83
CA PHE A 411 22.18 -11.99 -12.66
C PHE A 411 22.60 -11.02 -13.78
N VAL A 412 23.93 -10.87 -14.03
CA VAL A 412 24.38 -9.88 -15.01
C VAL A 412 24.02 -10.33 -16.42
N VAL A 413 24.44 -11.55 -16.80
CA VAL A 413 24.23 -12.06 -18.17
C VAL A 413 22.79 -12.53 -18.36
N GLY A 414 22.26 -13.40 -17.49
CA GLY A 414 20.92 -13.98 -17.63
C GLY A 414 19.81 -12.97 -17.47
N GLU A 415 19.74 -12.34 -16.29
CA GLU A 415 18.61 -11.46 -15.94
C GLU A 415 18.66 -10.08 -16.60
N ASN A 416 19.84 -9.50 -16.81
CA ASN A 416 19.92 -8.14 -17.33
C ASN A 416 20.28 -8.09 -18.82
N VAL A 417 21.38 -8.74 -19.24
CA VAL A 417 21.80 -8.73 -20.65
C VAL A 417 20.87 -9.58 -21.50
N GLY A 418 20.40 -10.73 -20.98
CA GLY A 418 19.47 -11.61 -21.69
C GLY A 418 18.16 -10.95 -22.07
N LYS A 419 17.69 -9.97 -21.29
CA LYS A 419 16.49 -9.16 -21.60
C LYS A 419 16.69 -8.16 -22.76
N MET A 420 17.95 -7.94 -23.15
CA MET A 420 18.31 -7.10 -24.31
C MET A 420 18.67 -7.94 -25.54
N ALA A 421 18.75 -9.28 -25.38
CA ALA A 421 19.10 -10.19 -26.46
C ALA A 421 17.96 -10.34 -27.45
N GLY A 422 18.20 -9.93 -28.68
CA GLY A 422 17.32 -10.03 -29.83
C GLY A 422 17.94 -9.27 -31.01
N GLY A 423 17.67 -9.72 -32.23
CA GLY A 423 18.10 -8.96 -33.43
C GLY A 423 17.38 -7.60 -33.48
N ILE A 424 18.01 -6.59 -34.12
CA ILE A 424 17.44 -5.24 -34.25
C ILE A 424 16.03 -5.27 -34.85
N GLY A 425 15.78 -6.15 -35.82
CA GLY A 425 14.43 -6.32 -36.45
C GLY A 425 13.38 -6.81 -35.47
N SER A 426 13.68 -7.87 -34.69
CA SER A 426 12.76 -8.40 -33.68
C SER A 426 12.54 -7.42 -32.52
N TRP A 427 13.56 -6.60 -32.21
CA TRP A 427 13.42 -5.53 -31.21
C TRP A 427 12.43 -4.45 -31.70
N PHE A 428 12.52 -4.00 -32.97
CA PHE A 428 11.60 -3.02 -33.54
C PHE A 428 10.17 -3.54 -33.63
N GLU A 429 10.00 -4.78 -34.06
CA GLU A 429 8.69 -5.44 -34.09
C GLU A 429 8.09 -5.51 -32.67
N GLY A 430 8.87 -5.98 -31.71
CA GLY A 430 8.49 -6.01 -30.30
C GLY A 430 8.25 -4.64 -29.69
N PHE A 431 8.97 -3.61 -30.16
CA PHE A 431 8.79 -2.24 -29.71
C PHE A 431 7.43 -1.66 -30.12
N LEU A 432 6.97 -1.93 -31.33
CA LEU A 432 5.74 -1.33 -31.86
C LEU A 432 4.49 -2.21 -31.73
N PHE A 433 4.62 -3.56 -31.84
CA PHE A 433 3.47 -4.42 -32.10
C PHE A 433 3.29 -5.57 -31.10
N SER A 434 4.23 -5.81 -30.17
CA SER A 434 4.07 -6.88 -29.18
C SER A 434 3.16 -6.48 -28.01
N GLY A 435 2.80 -7.46 -27.18
CA GLY A 435 2.12 -7.21 -25.89
C GLY A 435 2.93 -6.32 -24.93
N ASP A 436 4.27 -6.31 -25.06
CA ASP A 436 5.20 -5.45 -24.32
C ASP A 436 5.64 -4.23 -25.12
N SER A 437 4.77 -3.71 -26.02
CA SER A 437 5.07 -2.55 -26.86
C SER A 437 5.21 -1.26 -26.07
N VAL A 438 5.78 -0.22 -26.73
CA VAL A 438 5.87 1.12 -26.16
C VAL A 438 4.47 1.71 -25.87
N TRP A 439 3.46 1.32 -26.65
CA TRP A 439 2.08 1.76 -26.47
C TRP A 439 1.48 1.17 -25.20
N THR A 440 1.74 -0.11 -24.94
CA THR A 440 1.35 -0.78 -23.69
C THR A 440 2.03 -0.13 -22.49
N LEU A 441 3.32 0.20 -22.60
CA LEU A 441 4.03 0.94 -21.56
C LEU A 441 3.45 2.35 -21.35
N ALA A 442 3.12 3.08 -22.43
CA ALA A 442 2.48 4.40 -22.34
C ALA A 442 1.08 4.32 -21.70
N LEU A 443 0.27 3.31 -22.07
CA LEU A 443 -1.02 3.07 -21.45
C LEU A 443 -0.89 2.73 -19.96
N SER A 444 0.22 2.16 -19.55
CA SER A 444 0.48 1.78 -18.17
C SER A 444 0.51 2.96 -17.19
N TRP A 445 0.69 4.19 -17.64
CA TRP A 445 0.50 5.38 -16.78
C TRP A 445 -0.93 5.44 -16.23
N PHE A 446 -1.93 5.20 -17.09
CA PHE A 446 -3.34 5.21 -16.70
C PHE A 446 -3.70 3.98 -15.88
N LEU A 447 -3.17 2.81 -16.26
CA LEU A 447 -3.39 1.57 -15.49
C LEU A 447 -2.78 1.68 -14.08
N ASN A 448 -1.61 2.27 -13.94
CA ASN A 448 -0.96 2.49 -12.65
C ASN A 448 -1.72 3.51 -11.79
N ALA A 449 -2.27 4.56 -12.40
CA ALA A 449 -3.12 5.52 -11.69
C ALA A 449 -4.48 4.92 -11.29
N GLY A 450 -4.98 3.92 -12.03
CA GLY A 450 -6.25 3.27 -11.76
C GLY A 450 -7.42 4.24 -11.83
N LEU A 451 -8.23 4.31 -10.78
CA LEU A 451 -9.40 5.21 -10.72
C LEU A 451 -9.03 6.70 -10.75
N LEU A 452 -7.78 7.05 -10.48
CA LEU A 452 -7.26 8.42 -10.59
C LEU A 452 -6.70 8.75 -12.00
N ALA A 453 -6.87 7.88 -12.99
CA ALA A 453 -6.38 8.08 -14.35
C ALA A 453 -6.95 9.35 -14.99
N PHE A 454 -8.25 9.63 -14.78
CA PHE A 454 -8.89 10.82 -15.35
C PHE A 454 -8.36 12.14 -14.76
N PRO A 455 -8.25 12.30 -13.42
CA PRO A 455 -7.58 13.45 -12.83
C PRO A 455 -6.12 13.59 -13.26
N LEU A 456 -5.37 12.49 -13.34
CA LEU A 456 -3.99 12.49 -13.80
C LEU A 456 -3.87 13.01 -15.25
N PHE A 457 -4.74 12.53 -16.14
CA PHE A 457 -4.82 13.05 -17.51
C PHE A 457 -5.16 14.54 -17.52
N GLY A 458 -6.12 14.97 -16.69
CA GLY A 458 -6.46 16.37 -16.52
C GLY A 458 -5.26 17.23 -16.12
N VAL A 459 -4.45 16.74 -15.15
CA VAL A 459 -3.21 17.41 -14.73
C VAL A 459 -2.20 17.50 -15.88
N ALA A 460 -2.03 16.43 -16.66
CA ALA A 460 -1.12 16.44 -17.80
C ALA A 460 -1.53 17.48 -18.86
N VAL A 461 -2.83 17.54 -19.20
CA VAL A 461 -3.39 18.51 -20.14
C VAL A 461 -3.22 19.94 -19.62
N GLU A 462 -3.56 20.21 -18.36
CA GLU A 462 -3.43 21.55 -17.77
C GLU A 462 -1.96 21.97 -17.65
N SER A 463 -1.06 21.06 -17.28
CA SER A 463 0.38 21.34 -17.25
C SER A 463 0.93 21.65 -18.64
N TRP A 464 0.42 20.98 -19.69
CA TRP A 464 0.81 21.26 -21.07
C TRP A 464 0.31 22.61 -21.56
N LYS A 465 -0.96 22.97 -21.29
CA LYS A 465 -1.54 24.27 -21.65
C LYS A 465 -0.77 25.42 -21.00
N HIS A 466 -0.45 25.29 -19.70
CA HIS A 466 0.23 26.32 -18.92
C HIS A 466 1.74 26.05 -18.73
N ARG A 467 2.38 25.34 -19.68
CA ARG A 467 3.80 24.97 -19.60
C ARG A 467 4.77 26.14 -19.52
N ARG A 468 4.37 27.31 -20.00
CA ARG A 468 5.18 28.53 -19.92
C ARG A 468 5.16 29.15 -18.51
N GLU A 469 4.08 28.98 -17.78
CA GLU A 469 3.86 29.46 -16.40
C GLU A 469 4.35 28.47 -15.36
N ALA A 470 4.66 27.23 -15.78
CA ALA A 470 5.12 26.18 -14.89
C ALA A 470 6.38 26.62 -14.13
N THR A 471 6.39 26.37 -12.83
CA THR A 471 7.58 26.59 -12.01
C THR A 471 8.73 25.70 -12.50
N ARG A 472 9.94 26.03 -12.06
CA ARG A 472 11.11 25.26 -12.41
C ARG A 472 11.01 23.83 -11.88
N GLU A 473 10.53 23.70 -10.63
CA GLU A 473 10.35 22.44 -9.92
C GLU A 473 9.29 21.56 -10.58
N GLU A 474 8.18 22.14 -11.01
CA GLU A 474 7.15 21.41 -11.79
C GLU A 474 7.70 20.87 -13.11
N ARG A 475 8.48 21.67 -13.85
CA ARG A 475 9.13 21.19 -15.07
C ARG A 475 10.09 20.04 -14.83
N LEU A 476 10.81 20.07 -13.70
CA LEU A 476 11.74 19.01 -13.33
C LEU A 476 11.03 17.71 -12.93
N LEU A 477 9.89 17.78 -12.26
CA LEU A 477 9.05 16.61 -12.00
C LEU A 477 8.60 15.96 -13.31
N TRP A 478 8.19 16.76 -14.31
CA TRP A 478 7.87 16.24 -15.65
C TRP A 478 9.07 15.64 -16.37
N TRP A 479 10.27 16.26 -16.26
CA TRP A 479 11.50 15.69 -16.81
C TRP A 479 11.86 14.36 -16.15
N TRP A 480 11.62 14.23 -14.84
CA TRP A 480 11.81 12.97 -14.14
C TRP A 480 10.88 11.87 -14.66
N VAL A 481 9.59 12.16 -14.79
CA VAL A 481 8.60 11.24 -15.35
C VAL A 481 8.99 10.81 -16.76
N LEU A 482 9.41 11.77 -17.60
CA LEU A 482 9.85 11.49 -18.96
C LEU A 482 11.13 10.67 -19.00
N ALA A 483 12.11 10.95 -18.16
CA ALA A 483 13.37 10.20 -18.09
C ALA A 483 13.12 8.73 -17.76
N ILE A 484 12.29 8.45 -16.75
CA ILE A 484 11.90 7.07 -16.40
C ILE A 484 11.21 6.39 -17.59
N PHE A 485 10.25 7.04 -18.23
CA PHE A 485 9.56 6.46 -19.37
C PHE A 485 10.53 6.12 -20.51
N LEU A 486 11.38 7.06 -20.91
CA LEU A 486 12.32 6.87 -22.02
C LEU A 486 13.35 5.75 -21.73
N VAL A 487 13.86 5.69 -20.50
CA VAL A 487 14.80 4.63 -20.10
C VAL A 487 14.14 3.25 -20.19
N PHE A 488 12.91 3.12 -19.72
CA PHE A 488 12.20 1.85 -19.76
C PHE A 488 11.53 1.52 -21.10
N CYS A 489 11.61 2.41 -22.10
CA CYS A 489 11.34 2.07 -23.50
C CYS A 489 12.45 1.21 -24.12
N ILE A 490 13.71 1.29 -23.63
CA ILE A 490 14.88 0.65 -24.25
C ILE A 490 14.84 -0.88 -24.16
N PRO A 491 14.56 -1.53 -23.02
CA PRO A 491 14.52 -2.99 -22.92
C PRO A 491 13.48 -3.62 -23.85
N ALA A 492 13.72 -4.84 -24.30
CA ALA A 492 12.76 -5.61 -25.09
C ALA A 492 11.54 -6.03 -24.25
N GLN A 493 11.74 -6.41 -23.01
CA GLN A 493 10.67 -6.71 -22.05
C GLN A 493 10.27 -5.45 -21.28
N ARG A 494 9.15 -4.87 -21.64
CA ARG A 494 8.61 -3.66 -21.02
C ARG A 494 7.48 -4.04 -20.07
N SER A 495 7.47 -3.46 -18.87
CA SER A 495 6.43 -3.70 -17.89
C SER A 495 5.96 -2.40 -17.28
N GLY A 496 4.64 -2.22 -17.16
CA GLY A 496 4.04 -1.04 -16.52
C GLY A 496 4.52 -0.80 -15.10
N ARG A 497 4.95 -1.83 -14.38
CA ARG A 497 5.49 -1.70 -13.02
C ARG A 497 6.84 -0.99 -12.96
N TYR A 498 7.58 -0.88 -14.06
CA TYR A 498 8.83 -0.09 -14.10
C TYR A 498 8.58 1.41 -13.98
N LEU A 499 7.35 1.86 -14.25
CA LEU A 499 6.95 3.26 -14.11
C LEU A 499 6.60 3.66 -12.66
N LEU A 500 6.59 2.71 -11.71
CA LEU A 500 6.22 2.99 -10.31
C LEU A 500 7.12 4.03 -9.66
N GLU A 501 8.39 4.08 -10.03
CA GLU A 501 9.38 5.03 -9.52
C GLU A 501 9.03 6.49 -9.83
N ALA A 502 8.22 6.74 -10.85
CA ALA A 502 7.74 8.07 -11.21
C ALA A 502 6.38 8.43 -10.60
N MET A 503 5.63 7.45 -10.04
CA MET A 503 4.31 7.70 -9.48
C MET A 503 4.31 8.73 -8.33
N PRO A 504 5.31 8.76 -7.42
CA PRO A 504 5.38 9.81 -6.40
C PRO A 504 5.47 11.22 -7.01
N ALA A 505 6.25 11.40 -8.09
CA ALA A 505 6.36 12.68 -8.80
C ALA A 505 5.02 13.12 -9.42
N LEU A 506 4.28 12.16 -10.01
CA LEU A 506 2.93 12.41 -10.55
C LEU A 506 1.94 12.79 -9.44
N ALA A 507 2.02 12.17 -8.26
CA ALA A 507 1.19 12.54 -7.11
C ALA A 507 1.49 13.97 -6.62
N VAL A 508 2.76 14.38 -6.61
CA VAL A 508 3.15 15.77 -6.32
C VAL A 508 2.54 16.73 -7.35
N LEU A 509 2.70 16.44 -8.64
CA LEU A 509 2.12 17.26 -9.72
C LEU A 509 0.60 17.36 -9.63
N MET A 510 -0.08 16.26 -9.34
CA MET A 510 -1.53 16.26 -9.11
C MET A 510 -1.90 17.17 -7.95
N ALA A 511 -1.18 17.10 -6.83
CA ALA A 511 -1.46 17.94 -5.66
C ALA A 511 -1.12 19.42 -5.86
N LEU A 512 -0.16 19.75 -6.73
CA LEU A 512 0.13 21.13 -7.07
C LEU A 512 -0.93 21.75 -7.99
N ARG A 513 -1.51 20.96 -8.89
CA ARG A 513 -2.42 21.40 -9.95
C ARG A 513 -3.88 20.96 -9.78
N TRP A 514 -4.26 20.24 -8.72
CA TRP A 514 -5.58 19.63 -8.57
C TRP A 514 -6.77 20.58 -8.76
N HIS A 515 -6.62 21.85 -8.38
CA HIS A 515 -7.67 22.86 -8.47
C HIS A 515 -7.83 23.50 -9.86
N HIS A 516 -6.87 23.28 -10.75
CA HIS A 516 -6.97 23.67 -12.17
C HIS A 516 -7.62 22.57 -13.02
N VAL A 517 -7.68 21.34 -12.52
CA VAL A 517 -8.31 20.22 -13.21
C VAL A 517 -9.83 20.37 -13.17
N GLY A 518 -10.47 20.23 -14.31
CA GLY A 518 -11.92 20.33 -14.44
C GLY A 518 -12.64 19.28 -13.54
N ARG A 519 -13.73 19.70 -12.91
CA ARG A 519 -14.54 18.85 -12.02
C ARG A 519 -14.91 17.50 -12.64
N ASN A 520 -15.21 17.46 -13.94
CA ASN A 520 -15.64 16.26 -14.65
C ASN A 520 -14.63 15.12 -14.56
N ALA A 521 -13.33 15.42 -14.52
CA ALA A 521 -12.29 14.41 -14.36
C ALA A 521 -12.40 13.68 -13.00
N PHE A 522 -12.72 14.40 -11.93
CA PHE A 522 -12.95 13.83 -10.63
C PHE A 522 -14.32 13.13 -10.52
N VAL A 523 -15.36 13.64 -11.20
CA VAL A 523 -16.66 12.95 -11.30
C VAL A 523 -16.47 11.58 -11.94
N LEU A 524 -15.69 11.48 -13.01
CA LEU A 524 -15.38 10.21 -13.67
C LEU A 524 -14.69 9.21 -12.70
N THR A 525 -13.84 9.69 -11.79
CA THR A 525 -13.29 8.84 -10.72
C THR A 525 -14.39 8.24 -9.86
N HIS A 526 -15.32 9.05 -9.37
CA HIS A 526 -16.42 8.56 -8.51
C HIS A 526 -17.37 7.63 -9.27
N VAL A 527 -17.66 7.92 -10.55
CA VAL A 527 -18.43 7.01 -11.41
C VAL A 527 -17.69 5.68 -11.57
N GLY A 528 -16.36 5.72 -11.78
CA GLY A 528 -15.53 4.53 -11.83
C GLY A 528 -15.52 3.75 -10.50
N VAL A 529 -15.52 4.45 -9.36
CA VAL A 529 -15.69 3.82 -8.03
C VAL A 529 -17.00 3.05 -7.95
N LEU A 530 -18.11 3.66 -8.33
CA LEU A 530 -19.43 2.98 -8.34
C LEU A 530 -19.43 1.81 -9.32
N ALA A 531 -18.86 1.99 -10.51
CA ALA A 531 -18.74 0.94 -11.54
C ALA A 531 -17.92 -0.28 -11.09
N VAL A 532 -17.08 -0.16 -10.07
CA VAL A 532 -16.34 -1.28 -9.48
C VAL A 532 -17.00 -1.82 -8.22
N LEU A 533 -17.57 -0.95 -7.36
CA LEU A 533 -18.23 -1.40 -6.13
C LEU A 533 -19.51 -2.20 -6.41
N VAL A 534 -20.28 -1.86 -7.46
CA VAL A 534 -21.50 -2.60 -7.85
C VAL A 534 -21.18 -4.06 -8.23
N PRO A 535 -20.22 -4.35 -9.12
CA PRO A 535 -19.77 -5.72 -9.37
C PRO A 535 -19.26 -6.45 -8.12
N ILE A 536 -18.50 -5.79 -7.22
CA ILE A 536 -18.06 -6.41 -5.96
C ILE A 536 -19.25 -6.81 -5.11
N ALA A 537 -20.26 -5.93 -4.96
CA ALA A 537 -21.46 -6.24 -4.22
C ALA A 537 -22.25 -7.40 -4.86
N TRP A 538 -22.40 -7.38 -6.19
CA TRP A 538 -23.06 -8.46 -6.92
C TRP A 538 -22.33 -9.79 -6.77
N LEU A 539 -20.99 -9.81 -6.94
CA LEU A 539 -20.17 -11.00 -6.72
C LEU A 539 -20.28 -11.52 -5.29
N SER A 540 -20.35 -10.63 -4.30
CA SER A 540 -20.53 -11.01 -2.90
C SER A 540 -21.89 -11.71 -2.66
N VAL A 541 -22.97 -11.21 -3.29
CA VAL A 541 -24.30 -11.85 -3.23
C VAL A 541 -24.27 -13.21 -3.93
N THR A 542 -23.66 -13.30 -5.11
CA THR A 542 -23.54 -14.54 -5.88
C THR A 542 -22.76 -15.58 -5.10
N LEU A 543 -21.63 -15.20 -4.52
CA LEU A 543 -20.78 -16.07 -3.70
C LEU A 543 -21.54 -16.62 -2.50
N ALA A 544 -22.30 -15.77 -1.79
CA ALA A 544 -23.11 -16.18 -0.66
C ALA A 544 -24.22 -17.18 -1.05
N ARG A 545 -24.87 -16.99 -2.22
CA ARG A 545 -25.95 -17.84 -2.70
C ARG A 545 -25.49 -19.17 -3.29
N GLU A 546 -24.48 -19.16 -4.15
CA GLU A 546 -24.08 -20.35 -4.93
C GLU A 546 -23.14 -21.26 -4.16
N ILE A 547 -22.31 -20.69 -3.28
CA ILE A 547 -21.26 -21.44 -2.58
C ILE A 547 -21.61 -21.63 -1.10
N GLY A 548 -22.70 -21.01 -0.63
CA GLY A 548 -23.13 -21.08 0.76
C GLY A 548 -22.16 -20.39 1.72
N ILE A 549 -21.28 -19.52 1.21
CA ILE A 549 -20.34 -18.76 2.01
C ILE A 549 -21.08 -17.55 2.60
N ALA A 550 -21.72 -17.75 3.75
CA ALA A 550 -22.35 -16.67 4.52
C ALA A 550 -21.35 -15.82 5.33
N TRP A 551 -20.05 -15.94 5.06
CA TRP A 551 -18.97 -15.51 5.98
C TRP A 551 -18.30 -14.21 5.61
N PHE A 552 -18.99 -13.29 4.96
CA PHE A 552 -18.46 -11.93 4.90
C PHE A 552 -18.41 -11.37 6.32
N SER A 553 -17.27 -10.73 6.66
CA SER A 553 -17.16 -10.00 7.91
C SER A 553 -18.37 -9.07 8.07
N TRP A 554 -18.90 -8.95 9.27
CA TRP A 554 -20.09 -8.15 9.57
C TRP A 554 -20.03 -6.72 9.03
N TRP A 555 -18.83 -6.15 8.91
CA TRP A 555 -18.58 -4.82 8.39
C TRP A 555 -18.59 -4.72 6.86
N HIS A 556 -18.52 -5.84 6.12
CA HIS A 556 -18.44 -5.87 4.65
C HIS A 556 -19.61 -5.13 3.98
N TRP A 557 -20.85 -5.50 4.33
CA TRP A 557 -22.02 -4.92 3.73
C TRP A 557 -22.27 -3.45 4.11
N PRO A 558 -22.16 -3.04 5.40
CA PRO A 558 -22.24 -1.63 5.78
C PRO A 558 -21.14 -0.80 5.12
N PHE A 559 -19.93 -1.35 4.96
CA PHE A 559 -18.84 -0.65 4.31
C PHE A 559 -19.10 -0.42 2.82
N LEU A 560 -19.56 -1.45 2.08
CA LEU A 560 -19.92 -1.33 0.66
C LEU A 560 -21.01 -0.26 0.45
N ALA A 561 -22.08 -0.32 1.23
CA ALA A 561 -23.17 0.66 1.16
C ALA A 561 -22.66 2.08 1.48
N GLY A 562 -21.82 2.22 2.52
CA GLY A 562 -21.20 3.48 2.91
C GLY A 562 -20.26 4.04 1.84
N ALA A 563 -19.42 3.20 1.21
CA ALA A 563 -18.53 3.59 0.14
C ALA A 563 -19.28 4.05 -1.12
N MET A 564 -20.36 3.34 -1.48
CA MET A 564 -21.22 3.73 -2.60
C MET A 564 -21.94 5.07 -2.32
N ALA A 565 -22.51 5.23 -1.11
CA ALA A 565 -23.14 6.48 -0.68
C ALA A 565 -22.12 7.63 -0.66
N PHE A 566 -20.90 7.40 -0.17
CA PHE A 566 -19.83 8.38 -0.14
C PHE A 566 -19.44 8.85 -1.55
N ALA A 567 -19.29 7.93 -2.52
CA ALA A 567 -19.00 8.26 -3.90
C ALA A 567 -20.14 9.08 -4.54
N ALA A 568 -21.42 8.65 -4.35
CA ALA A 568 -22.59 9.34 -4.86
C ALA A 568 -22.74 10.77 -4.27
N LEU A 569 -22.56 10.91 -2.95
CA LEU A 569 -22.62 12.22 -2.28
C LEU A 569 -21.46 13.14 -2.73
N SER A 570 -20.30 12.58 -3.02
CA SER A 570 -19.15 13.34 -3.54
C SER A 570 -19.40 13.88 -4.94
N ILE A 571 -20.18 13.15 -5.77
CA ILE A 571 -20.64 13.64 -7.07
C ILE A 571 -21.66 14.79 -6.87
N ALA A 572 -22.63 14.61 -5.95
CA ALA A 572 -23.68 15.60 -5.72
C ALA A 572 -23.16 16.93 -5.15
N LYS A 573 -22.04 16.92 -4.42
CA LYS A 573 -21.48 18.10 -3.76
C LYS A 573 -20.18 18.59 -4.45
N PRO A 574 -20.24 19.63 -5.31
CA PRO A 574 -19.07 20.09 -6.12
C PRO A 574 -17.80 20.38 -5.33
N ARG A 575 -17.93 20.88 -4.11
CA ARG A 575 -16.77 21.22 -3.24
C ARG A 575 -15.98 19.99 -2.78
N TRP A 576 -16.61 18.82 -2.74
CA TRP A 576 -16.03 17.58 -2.23
C TRP A 576 -15.52 16.66 -3.33
N THR A 577 -15.99 16.85 -4.56
CA THR A 577 -15.69 15.95 -5.68
C THR A 577 -14.19 15.71 -5.85
N ALA A 578 -13.38 16.76 -5.84
CA ALA A 578 -11.94 16.60 -6.03
C ALA A 578 -11.22 16.07 -4.78
N MET A 579 -11.56 16.58 -3.59
CA MET A 579 -10.90 16.19 -2.33
C MET A 579 -11.20 14.74 -1.92
N CYS A 580 -12.40 14.26 -2.27
CA CYS A 580 -12.83 12.90 -1.93
C CYS A 580 -12.40 11.84 -2.96
N ALA A 581 -11.78 12.22 -4.08
CA ALA A 581 -11.43 11.29 -5.16
C ALA A 581 -10.45 10.19 -4.69
N ALA A 582 -9.39 10.55 -3.96
CA ALA A 582 -8.44 9.58 -3.43
C ALA A 582 -9.06 8.67 -2.36
N PRO A 583 -9.76 9.18 -1.32
CA PRO A 583 -10.48 8.34 -0.37
C PRO A 583 -11.52 7.42 -1.02
N ALA A 584 -12.25 7.91 -2.05
CA ALA A 584 -13.21 7.08 -2.76
C ALA A 584 -12.52 5.94 -3.55
N ALA A 585 -11.41 6.21 -4.23
CA ALA A 585 -10.63 5.17 -4.89
C ALA A 585 -10.10 4.13 -3.88
N MET A 586 -9.60 4.56 -2.73
CA MET A 586 -9.11 3.67 -1.67
C MET A 586 -10.23 2.82 -1.05
N SER A 587 -11.47 3.32 -0.98
CA SER A 587 -12.60 2.54 -0.49
C SER A 587 -12.88 1.30 -1.35
N VAL A 588 -12.62 1.38 -2.67
CA VAL A 588 -12.69 0.21 -3.57
C VAL A 588 -11.67 -0.85 -3.19
N TYR A 589 -10.45 -0.43 -2.84
CA TYR A 589 -9.39 -1.37 -2.47
C TYR A 589 -9.70 -2.11 -1.16
N LEU A 590 -10.28 -1.40 -0.18
CA LEU A 590 -10.71 -2.03 1.06
C LEU A 590 -11.91 -2.96 0.84
N ALA A 591 -12.86 -2.58 -0.02
CA ALA A 591 -13.97 -3.43 -0.42
C ALA A 591 -13.48 -4.72 -1.12
N LEU A 592 -12.52 -4.59 -2.03
CA LEU A 592 -11.90 -5.73 -2.70
C LEU A 592 -11.15 -6.63 -1.71
N THR A 593 -10.41 -6.05 -0.77
CA THR A 593 -9.71 -6.82 0.27
C THR A 593 -10.70 -7.55 1.17
N SER A 594 -11.81 -6.92 1.56
CA SER A 594 -12.86 -7.57 2.37
C SER A 594 -13.58 -8.70 1.62
N PHE A 595 -13.77 -8.54 0.32
CA PHE A 595 -14.29 -9.59 -0.55
C PHE A 595 -13.33 -10.78 -0.63
N LEU A 596 -12.04 -10.53 -0.83
CA LEU A 596 -11.03 -11.57 -0.94
C LEU A 596 -10.76 -12.29 0.39
N ALA A 597 -10.97 -11.63 1.54
CA ALA A 597 -10.76 -12.22 2.86
C ALA A 597 -11.63 -13.46 3.14
N VAL A 598 -12.74 -13.63 2.42
CA VAL A 598 -13.58 -14.84 2.48
C VAL A 598 -12.79 -16.10 2.13
N PHE A 599 -11.77 -15.99 1.28
CA PHE A 599 -10.96 -17.12 0.86
C PHE A 599 -9.81 -17.47 1.83
N ASP A 600 -9.63 -16.70 2.89
CA ASP A 600 -8.63 -16.99 3.93
C ASP A 600 -9.19 -17.92 5.02
N ALA A 601 -10.54 -17.96 5.23
CA ALA A 601 -11.21 -18.83 6.19
C ALA A 601 -12.74 -18.83 5.95
N PRO A 602 -13.47 -19.89 6.22
CA PRO A 602 -13.09 -21.28 6.26
C PRO A 602 -13.05 -21.94 4.87
N GLY A 603 -13.46 -21.24 3.81
CA GLY A 603 -13.54 -21.78 2.47
C GLY A 603 -12.19 -21.91 1.75
N GLY A 604 -11.20 -21.08 2.09
CA GLY A 604 -9.88 -21.03 1.46
C GLY A 604 -8.76 -21.67 2.25
N ALA A 605 -9.03 -22.22 3.43
CA ALA A 605 -8.10 -23.01 4.23
C ALA A 605 -8.51 -24.49 4.21
N PHE A 606 -7.56 -25.36 4.43
CA PHE A 606 -7.86 -26.77 4.72
C PHE A 606 -8.42 -26.87 6.13
N ASP A 607 -9.35 -27.81 6.37
CA ASP A 607 -9.89 -28.06 7.69
C ASP A 607 -8.84 -28.65 8.64
N GLU A 608 -9.05 -28.51 9.94
CA GLU A 608 -8.10 -28.99 10.97
C GLU A 608 -7.82 -30.48 10.88
N ARG A 609 -8.80 -31.29 10.45
CA ARG A 609 -8.63 -32.74 10.25
C ARG A 609 -7.67 -33.06 9.12
N THR A 610 -7.80 -32.34 8.02
CA THR A 610 -6.89 -32.47 6.86
C THR A 610 -5.47 -32.02 7.25
N VAL A 611 -5.34 -30.88 7.93
CA VAL A 611 -4.02 -30.40 8.39
C VAL A 611 -3.37 -31.44 9.34
N ALA A 612 -4.12 -31.98 10.29
CA ALA A 612 -3.62 -33.00 11.21
C ALA A 612 -3.24 -34.31 10.48
N ALA A 613 -4.01 -34.73 9.49
CA ALA A 613 -3.74 -35.94 8.71
C ALA A 613 -2.46 -35.84 7.88
N LEU A 614 -2.07 -34.63 7.48
CA LEU A 614 -0.87 -34.37 6.68
C LEU A 614 0.39 -34.11 7.51
N LYS A 615 0.26 -33.96 8.81
CA LYS A 615 1.40 -33.70 9.68
C LYS A 615 2.48 -34.78 9.53
N GLY A 616 3.70 -34.35 9.19
CA GLY A 616 4.84 -35.24 8.95
C GLY A 616 4.75 -36.09 7.66
N LYS A 617 3.76 -35.80 6.80
CA LYS A 617 3.59 -36.47 5.50
C LYS A 617 4.19 -35.63 4.36
N THR A 618 4.26 -36.20 3.17
CA THR A 618 4.70 -35.52 1.94
C THR A 618 3.50 -35.17 1.09
N LEU A 619 3.41 -33.90 0.68
CA LEU A 619 2.41 -33.41 -0.27
C LEU A 619 3.12 -32.93 -1.55
N TRP A 620 2.72 -33.51 -2.66
CA TRP A 620 3.16 -33.13 -3.98
C TRP A 620 2.25 -32.05 -4.56
N VAL A 621 2.85 -30.94 -5.02
CA VAL A 621 2.12 -29.78 -5.56
C VAL A 621 2.58 -29.50 -6.98
N PRO A 622 1.68 -29.22 -7.93
CA PRO A 622 2.07 -28.75 -9.25
C PRO A 622 2.94 -27.49 -9.13
N GLU A 623 4.15 -27.55 -9.65
CA GLU A 623 5.16 -26.51 -9.51
C GLU A 623 5.54 -25.91 -10.86
N ASN A 624 5.91 -24.66 -10.86
CA ASN A 624 6.47 -23.97 -12.01
C ASN A 624 7.57 -22.99 -11.54
N PHE A 625 8.20 -22.30 -12.47
CA PHE A 625 9.26 -21.31 -12.19
C PHE A 625 8.84 -20.18 -11.20
N ARG A 626 7.57 -20.10 -10.81
CA ARG A 626 7.01 -19.11 -9.88
C ARG A 626 6.95 -19.57 -8.44
N SER A 627 7.50 -20.73 -8.12
CA SER A 627 7.54 -21.31 -6.77
C SER A 627 6.16 -21.39 -6.09
N VAL A 628 5.16 -21.89 -6.82
CA VAL A 628 3.76 -21.98 -6.33
C VAL A 628 3.64 -22.88 -5.10
N ALA A 629 4.52 -23.89 -4.96
CA ALA A 629 4.59 -24.75 -3.79
C ALA A 629 4.81 -23.95 -2.47
N GLU A 630 5.44 -22.79 -2.54
CA GLU A 630 5.67 -21.93 -1.36
C GLU A 630 4.36 -21.48 -0.71
N LEU A 631 3.29 -21.31 -1.50
CA LEU A 631 1.96 -20.97 -0.97
C LEU A 631 1.44 -22.05 0.01
N HIS A 632 1.65 -23.32 -0.33
CA HIS A 632 1.14 -24.45 0.46
C HIS A 632 1.89 -24.64 1.77
N ARG A 633 3.11 -24.12 1.90
CA ARG A 633 3.87 -24.11 3.16
C ARG A 633 3.24 -23.21 4.23
N PHE A 634 2.55 -22.14 3.82
CA PHE A 634 1.78 -21.31 4.76
C PHE A 634 0.47 -21.98 5.20
N LEU A 635 -0.11 -22.82 4.33
CA LEU A 635 -1.35 -23.53 4.63
C LEU A 635 -1.12 -24.80 5.46
N LEU A 636 0.04 -25.44 5.28
CA LEU A 636 0.38 -26.75 5.83
C LEU A 636 1.80 -26.73 6.41
N PRO A 637 2.03 -26.01 7.53
CA PRO A 637 3.37 -25.73 8.05
C PRO A 637 4.16 -27.00 8.45
N ASP A 638 3.47 -28.05 8.93
CA ASP A 638 4.10 -29.29 9.41
C ASP A 638 4.15 -30.39 8.32
N THR A 639 3.91 -30.04 7.05
CA THR A 639 3.88 -30.96 5.91
C THR A 639 5.10 -30.73 5.03
N THR A 640 5.73 -31.81 4.55
CA THR A 640 6.81 -31.71 3.57
C THR A 640 6.24 -31.42 2.19
N ILE A 641 6.37 -30.20 1.70
CA ILE A 641 5.86 -29.79 0.38
C ILE A 641 6.94 -30.03 -0.67
N ARG A 642 6.60 -30.79 -1.73
CA ARG A 642 7.45 -31.05 -2.89
C ARG A 642 6.77 -30.60 -4.17
N GLY A 643 7.51 -29.90 -5.05
CA GLY A 643 7.02 -29.50 -6.36
C GLY A 643 7.19 -30.63 -7.39
N PHE A 644 6.27 -30.72 -8.35
CA PHE A 644 6.44 -31.49 -9.58
C PHE A 644 6.03 -30.65 -10.79
N ALA A 645 6.58 -30.99 -11.97
CA ALA A 645 6.32 -30.21 -13.17
C ALA A 645 4.82 -30.18 -13.48
N SER A 646 4.25 -28.98 -13.61
CA SER A 646 2.80 -28.79 -13.88
C SER A 646 2.32 -29.32 -15.24
N SER A 647 3.25 -29.77 -16.11
CA SER A 647 2.95 -30.47 -17.36
C SER A 647 2.65 -31.95 -17.14
N LEU A 648 2.87 -32.48 -15.94
CA LEU A 648 2.56 -33.89 -15.60
C LEU A 648 1.17 -33.92 -14.95
N ASP A 649 0.37 -34.92 -15.36
CA ASP A 649 -0.98 -35.13 -14.82
C ASP A 649 -0.97 -35.70 -13.40
N ALA A 650 0.16 -36.27 -12.95
CA ALA A 650 0.36 -36.84 -11.63
C ALA A 650 1.81 -36.65 -11.15
N PRO A 651 2.07 -36.67 -9.81
CA PRO A 651 3.41 -36.58 -9.29
C PRO A 651 4.27 -37.77 -9.72
N PRO A 652 5.59 -37.59 -9.96
CA PRO A 652 6.48 -38.66 -10.42
C PRO A 652 6.86 -39.57 -9.23
N VAL A 653 5.88 -40.17 -8.58
CA VAL A 653 6.06 -41.02 -7.41
C VAL A 653 5.96 -42.49 -7.78
N LYS A 654 6.87 -43.32 -7.26
CA LYS A 654 6.78 -44.78 -7.40
C LYS A 654 5.61 -45.30 -6.54
N SER A 655 4.82 -46.21 -7.07
CA SER A 655 3.55 -46.74 -6.56
C SER A 655 3.57 -47.39 -5.17
N THR A 656 4.68 -47.34 -4.43
CA THR A 656 4.87 -47.99 -3.13
C THR A 656 5.00 -47.02 -1.97
N SER A 657 4.84 -45.70 -2.17
CA SER A 657 5.06 -44.67 -1.15
C SER A 657 3.82 -44.48 -0.27
N VAL A 658 3.72 -45.23 0.80
CA VAL A 658 2.66 -45.05 1.82
C VAL A 658 2.85 -43.71 2.51
N GLY A 659 1.79 -42.89 2.55
CA GLY A 659 1.81 -41.59 3.27
C GLY A 659 2.22 -40.40 2.39
N GLU A 660 2.19 -40.52 1.08
CA GLU A 660 2.34 -39.44 0.14
C GLU A 660 0.98 -39.03 -0.47
N TYR A 661 0.82 -37.73 -0.68
CA TYR A 661 -0.40 -37.11 -1.19
C TYR A 661 -0.06 -36.14 -2.31
N TYR A 662 -1.05 -35.79 -3.14
CA TYR A 662 -0.89 -34.78 -4.18
C TYR A 662 -2.14 -33.90 -4.29
N ILE A 663 -1.97 -32.70 -4.86
CA ILE A 663 -3.05 -31.75 -5.07
C ILE A 663 -3.63 -31.91 -6.47
N VAL A 664 -4.97 -31.98 -6.52
CA VAL A 664 -5.77 -31.92 -7.74
C VAL A 664 -6.65 -30.67 -7.68
N THR A 665 -6.63 -29.86 -8.74
CA THR A 665 -7.46 -28.67 -8.87
C THR A 665 -8.64 -28.97 -9.80
N GLU A 666 -9.85 -28.88 -9.28
CA GLU A 666 -11.08 -29.17 -9.99
C GLU A 666 -12.04 -27.97 -9.97
N PRO A 667 -12.93 -27.81 -10.98
CA PRO A 667 -14.01 -26.84 -10.92
C PRO A 667 -14.86 -27.01 -9.65
N LEU A 668 -15.47 -25.94 -9.18
CA LEU A 668 -16.28 -25.94 -7.94
C LEU A 668 -17.42 -26.98 -7.97
N SER A 669 -18.00 -27.20 -9.15
CA SER A 669 -19.09 -28.15 -9.40
C SER A 669 -18.68 -29.61 -9.43
N SER A 670 -17.37 -29.91 -9.50
CA SER A 670 -16.86 -31.28 -9.60
C SER A 670 -17.07 -32.05 -8.31
N ARG A 671 -17.32 -33.38 -8.44
CA ARG A 671 -17.37 -34.29 -7.28
C ARG A 671 -15.96 -34.49 -6.73
N ALA A 672 -15.90 -34.78 -5.41
CA ALA A 672 -14.63 -35.12 -4.78
C ALA A 672 -13.95 -36.30 -5.51
N PRO A 673 -12.66 -36.21 -5.84
CA PRO A 673 -11.90 -37.35 -6.33
C PRO A 673 -11.93 -38.51 -5.34
N GLU A 674 -11.83 -39.75 -5.89
CA GLU A 674 -11.85 -40.96 -5.06
C GLU A 674 -10.70 -40.93 -4.04
N GLY A 675 -11.00 -41.16 -2.77
CA GLY A 675 -10.01 -41.14 -1.67
C GLY A 675 -9.55 -39.77 -1.21
N ALA A 676 -10.14 -38.69 -1.70
CA ALA A 676 -9.78 -37.32 -1.22
C ALA A 676 -10.00 -37.18 0.30
N ILE A 677 -8.98 -36.67 0.99
CA ILE A 677 -9.02 -36.51 2.45
C ILE A 677 -9.43 -35.11 2.90
N GLY A 678 -9.39 -34.12 2.01
CA GLY A 678 -9.78 -32.76 2.29
C GLY A 678 -9.73 -31.86 1.06
N CYS A 679 -10.32 -30.69 1.19
CA CYS A 679 -10.28 -29.68 0.12
C CYS A 679 -10.27 -28.26 0.69
N ARG A 680 -9.87 -27.31 -0.18
CA ARG A 680 -10.07 -25.87 0.04
C ARG A 680 -10.59 -25.21 -1.22
N GLY A 681 -11.27 -24.09 -1.06
CA GLY A 681 -11.63 -23.22 -2.19
C GLY A 681 -10.50 -22.25 -2.53
N GLN A 682 -10.39 -21.92 -3.83
CA GLN A 682 -9.53 -20.81 -4.25
C GLN A 682 -10.11 -20.07 -5.45
N ILE A 683 -9.57 -18.87 -5.72
CA ILE A 683 -9.91 -18.08 -6.91
C ILE A 683 -8.91 -18.42 -8.00
N THR A 684 -9.45 -18.73 -9.18
CA THR A 684 -8.65 -18.90 -10.39
C THR A 684 -8.15 -17.54 -10.87
N SER A 685 -6.84 -17.39 -11.02
CA SER A 685 -6.22 -16.10 -11.36
C SER A 685 -6.03 -15.87 -12.86
N ARG A 686 -6.27 -16.87 -13.69
CA ARG A 686 -6.07 -16.82 -15.14
C ARG A 686 -7.29 -17.33 -15.87
N HIS A 687 -7.82 -16.52 -16.79
CA HIS A 687 -8.97 -16.85 -17.62
C HIS A 687 -8.65 -16.60 -19.08
N SER A 688 -9.11 -17.48 -19.94
CA SER A 688 -9.13 -17.24 -21.38
C SER A 688 -10.18 -16.15 -21.73
N PRO A 689 -10.06 -15.48 -22.87
CA PRO A 689 -11.09 -14.54 -23.33
C PRO A 689 -12.50 -15.15 -23.38
N GLN A 690 -12.60 -16.42 -23.74
CA GLN A 690 -13.87 -17.16 -23.75
C GLN A 690 -14.43 -17.34 -22.33
N GLN A 691 -13.62 -17.75 -21.35
CA GLN A 691 -14.02 -17.87 -19.95
C GLN A 691 -14.46 -16.53 -19.35
N ILE A 692 -13.77 -15.43 -19.71
CA ILE A 692 -14.18 -14.08 -19.29
C ILE A 692 -15.56 -13.75 -19.84
N TRP A 693 -15.85 -14.09 -21.10
CA TRP A 693 -17.16 -13.90 -21.69
C TRP A 693 -18.24 -14.76 -21.03
N GLU A 694 -17.95 -16.02 -20.75
CA GLU A 694 -18.84 -16.93 -20.04
C GLU A 694 -19.14 -16.47 -18.62
N MET A 695 -18.13 -15.94 -17.90
CA MET A 695 -18.34 -15.29 -16.60
C MET A 695 -19.24 -14.07 -16.70
N ALA A 696 -19.06 -13.23 -17.71
CA ALA A 696 -19.88 -12.04 -17.93
C ALA A 696 -21.35 -12.40 -18.28
N THR A 697 -21.60 -13.59 -18.85
CA THR A 697 -22.92 -14.08 -19.24
C THR A 697 -23.60 -14.99 -18.20
N GLY A 698 -23.01 -15.16 -16.98
CA GLY A 698 -23.65 -15.81 -15.85
C GLY A 698 -22.99 -17.06 -15.29
N ARG A 699 -21.85 -17.54 -15.89
CA ARG A 699 -21.13 -18.73 -15.41
C ARG A 699 -19.92 -18.39 -14.54
N ILE A 700 -20.10 -17.45 -13.59
CA ILE A 700 -19.00 -16.96 -12.77
C ILE A 700 -18.47 -18.05 -11.85
N SER A 701 -19.35 -18.81 -11.19
CA SER A 701 -18.96 -19.85 -10.26
C SER A 701 -18.16 -20.99 -10.91
N GLU A 702 -18.39 -21.26 -12.20
CA GLU A 702 -17.71 -22.33 -12.92
C GLU A 702 -16.25 -21.99 -13.25
N HIS A 703 -15.95 -20.70 -13.46
CA HIS A 703 -14.64 -20.27 -13.94
C HIS A 703 -13.82 -19.50 -12.91
N LEU A 704 -14.48 -18.73 -12.03
CA LEU A 704 -13.78 -17.91 -11.05
C LEU A 704 -13.33 -18.71 -9.81
N PHE A 705 -14.09 -19.76 -9.45
CA PHE A 705 -13.85 -20.54 -8.24
C PHE A 705 -13.49 -21.99 -8.60
N CYS A 706 -12.48 -22.53 -7.91
CA CYS A 706 -12.09 -23.93 -8.00
C CYS A 706 -11.84 -24.51 -6.60
N ARG A 707 -11.75 -25.83 -6.52
CA ARG A 707 -11.36 -26.56 -5.31
C ARG A 707 -10.03 -27.24 -5.54
N GLU A 708 -9.15 -27.11 -4.57
CA GLU A 708 -7.96 -27.94 -4.46
C GLU A 708 -8.25 -29.10 -3.52
N TRP A 709 -8.14 -30.31 -4.05
CA TRP A 709 -8.34 -31.56 -3.32
C TRP A 709 -7.01 -32.20 -3.00
N ILE A 710 -6.90 -32.77 -1.78
CA ILE A 710 -5.75 -33.57 -1.39
C ILE A 710 -6.12 -35.03 -1.55
N VAL A 711 -5.37 -35.71 -2.42
CA VAL A 711 -5.63 -37.08 -2.81
C VAL A 711 -4.41 -37.94 -2.46
N PRO A 712 -4.58 -39.15 -1.86
CA PRO A 712 -3.47 -40.04 -1.61
C PRO A 712 -2.87 -40.54 -2.94
N VAL A 713 -1.55 -40.70 -2.97
CA VAL A 713 -0.89 -41.39 -4.08
C VAL A 713 -1.25 -42.87 -3.95
N SER A 714 -2.27 -43.32 -4.71
CA SER A 714 -2.65 -44.70 -4.73
C SER A 714 -1.67 -45.53 -5.58
N ALA A 715 -1.39 -46.77 -5.16
CA ALA A 715 -0.73 -47.75 -6.02
C ALA A 715 -1.56 -47.92 -7.31
N PRO A 716 -0.95 -47.98 -8.50
CA PRO A 716 -1.68 -48.35 -9.72
C PRO A 716 -2.37 -49.69 -9.48
N LYS A 717 -3.67 -49.75 -9.78
CA LYS A 717 -4.43 -51.00 -9.81
C LYS A 717 -3.89 -51.94 -10.84
#